data_b2342c5b9df79129d770a11cf42be419
#
_entry.id   b2342c5b9df79129d770a11cf42be419
#
_cell.length_a   1.000
_cell.length_b   1.000
_cell.length_c   1.000
_cell.angle_alpha   90.00
_cell.angle_beta   90.00
_cell.angle_gamma   90.00
#
_symmetry.space_group_name_H-M   'P 1'
#
loop_
_entity.id
_entity.type
_entity.pdbx_description
1 polymer ?
#
loop_
_entity_poly.entity_id
_entity_poly.type
_entity_poly.pdbx_seq_one_letter_code
_entity_poly.pdbx_strand_id
1 'polypeptide(L)'
;MIHSDYIRINRLIAFFILALSFLVYYDTMAPSVSYWDCGEFIAVSYTLGVPHPPGSPLFLLLGRIASMLPFSEDIAFRVNLLSPLSSAFAVFFLYLIIVQVVNHWRGKIESKQDALIAFGAGVVGSLTFAFTDSHWFNAVEAEVYSFSTFFTAIVVWLILLWSEKADEKGHERYILIIAYMIGLATGLHLLNLLTLPFVALVIYFRKYKFEWLSFGITMAITAVIFFIIHNVIIKGMPKIADAIGVFSTGLLIIAIFGAMVWVISNQRKLMSVALTSMVLVLIGYSTYALIFIRSNQNPGIDENDPETVEAFISYLEREQYGDVGILPRRFNGIPPIHEVAGYPEGPGRSFSSSQNKSYSRYESSKQWDYFWDYQIRKMYNRYFLWQFAGRGPASDPGVIRMGARNNEDGIDLTQFGLPLAFILGIIGMFYHAYKDERMAFSIMSLFIMTGYAIIIYLNQDDPQPRERDYSYVGSFFAFSVWIGVGTAAISEWISKYVRNSDLSKRLIVLALITQVILVPAVMARANYHSHDRSGNFVAWDYSYNLLQSCEPNGIIFTNGDNDTFPLWYLQEVENLRTDVAVVNLSLLNTPWYIKQWRDKRPKETQFITLSDRKIDQLTSSLQRWEKQKVRVPVYDDPKNKKGYIEWEMKPTYQGQ
;
A
#
# COMPACT_ATOMS: atom_id res chain seq x y z
N MET A 1 -15.79 -3.40 -40.50
CA MET A 1 -16.25 -3.57 -39.12
C MET A 1 -17.03 -2.33 -38.72
N ILE A 2 -18.19 -2.50 -38.11
CA ILE A 2 -19.01 -1.38 -37.60
C ILE A 2 -18.38 -0.95 -36.25
N HIS A 3 -18.53 0.30 -35.86
CA HIS A 3 -17.94 0.82 -34.59
C HIS A 3 -18.30 -0.06 -33.34
N SER A 4 -19.48 -0.67 -33.35
CA SER A 4 -19.91 -1.62 -32.33
C SER A 4 -18.99 -2.87 -32.21
N ASP A 5 -18.41 -3.33 -33.33
CA ASP A 5 -17.53 -4.49 -33.33
C ASP A 5 -16.22 -4.19 -32.61
N TYR A 6 -15.68 -2.96 -32.78
CA TYR A 6 -14.45 -2.55 -32.07
C TYR A 6 -14.68 -2.44 -30.56
N ILE A 7 -15.84 -1.94 -30.12
CA ILE A 7 -16.20 -1.91 -28.71
C ILE A 7 -16.27 -3.32 -28.12
N ARG A 8 -16.87 -4.26 -28.88
CA ARG A 8 -16.95 -5.67 -28.45
C ARG A 8 -15.58 -6.31 -28.35
N ILE A 9 -14.73 -6.11 -29.36
CA ILE A 9 -13.36 -6.63 -29.35
C ILE A 9 -12.56 -6.04 -28.20
N ASN A 10 -12.64 -4.74 -27.95
CA ASN A 10 -11.97 -4.08 -26.83
C ASN A 10 -12.34 -4.73 -25.48
N ARG A 11 -13.62 -4.98 -25.25
CA ARG A 11 -14.10 -5.65 -24.05
C ARG A 11 -13.57 -7.09 -23.93
N LEU A 12 -13.58 -7.84 -25.04
CA LEU A 12 -13.06 -9.21 -25.05
C LEU A 12 -11.57 -9.27 -24.70
N ILE A 13 -10.75 -8.34 -25.24
CA ILE A 13 -9.33 -8.23 -24.91
C ILE A 13 -9.17 -7.85 -23.43
N ALA A 14 -9.94 -6.90 -22.91
CA ALA A 14 -9.90 -6.52 -21.52
C ALA A 14 -10.19 -7.70 -20.58
N PHE A 15 -11.23 -8.50 -20.89
CA PHE A 15 -11.56 -9.72 -20.12
C PHE A 15 -10.51 -10.83 -20.28
N PHE A 16 -9.89 -10.93 -21.45
CA PHE A 16 -8.77 -11.86 -21.65
C PHE A 16 -7.57 -11.47 -20.76
N ILE A 17 -7.22 -10.18 -20.68
CA ILE A 17 -6.16 -9.67 -19.81
C ILE A 17 -6.49 -9.92 -18.34
N LEU A 18 -7.74 -9.65 -17.93
CA LEU A 18 -8.22 -9.99 -16.59
C LEU A 18 -8.00 -11.47 -16.27
N ALA A 19 -8.47 -12.36 -17.16
CA ALA A 19 -8.36 -13.80 -16.97
C ALA A 19 -6.89 -14.26 -16.93
N LEU A 20 -6.06 -13.76 -17.84
CA LEU A 20 -4.64 -14.13 -17.90
C LEU A 20 -3.91 -13.68 -16.63
N SER A 21 -4.08 -12.42 -16.20
CA SER A 21 -3.44 -11.92 -14.99
C SER A 21 -3.93 -12.65 -13.75
N PHE A 22 -5.25 -12.88 -13.66
CA PHE A 22 -5.83 -13.65 -12.55
C PHE A 22 -5.29 -15.07 -12.47
N LEU A 23 -5.21 -15.78 -13.59
CA LEU A 23 -4.71 -17.16 -13.62
C LEU A 23 -3.24 -17.24 -13.18
N VAL A 24 -2.40 -16.30 -13.61
CA VAL A 24 -0.99 -16.25 -13.18
C VAL A 24 -0.88 -15.98 -11.69
N TYR A 25 -1.62 -15.01 -11.17
CA TYR A 25 -1.59 -14.69 -9.73
C TYR A 25 -2.19 -15.81 -8.88
N TYR A 26 -3.25 -16.46 -9.35
CA TYR A 26 -3.86 -17.61 -8.69
C TYR A 26 -2.89 -18.81 -8.61
N ASP A 27 -2.18 -19.09 -9.71
CA ASP A 27 -1.20 -20.17 -9.80
C ASP A 27 0.01 -19.95 -8.88
N THR A 28 0.41 -18.69 -8.69
CA THR A 28 1.54 -18.30 -7.85
C THR A 28 1.15 -17.85 -6.43
N MET A 29 -0.12 -17.90 -6.06
CA MET A 29 -0.63 -17.45 -4.77
C MET A 29 -0.18 -18.34 -3.61
N ALA A 30 0.05 -17.74 -2.45
CA ALA A 30 0.34 -18.45 -1.21
C ALA A 30 -0.82 -19.40 -0.83
N PRO A 31 -0.52 -20.68 -0.54
CA PRO A 31 -1.54 -21.68 -0.25
C PRO A 31 -2.17 -21.52 1.13
N SER A 32 -1.46 -20.91 2.08
CA SER A 32 -1.88 -20.67 3.44
C SER A 32 -1.35 -19.33 3.95
N VAL A 33 -1.14 -19.18 5.26
CA VAL A 33 -0.62 -17.96 5.88
C VAL A 33 0.80 -17.64 5.41
N SER A 34 1.05 -16.36 5.14
CA SER A 34 2.38 -15.79 4.87
C SER A 34 2.88 -14.98 6.07
N TYR A 35 4.15 -14.58 6.02
CA TYR A 35 4.72 -13.63 6.97
C TYR A 35 4.16 -12.21 6.79
N TRP A 36 4.65 -11.27 7.59
CA TRP A 36 4.23 -9.88 7.68
C TRP A 36 2.78 -9.76 8.15
N ASP A 37 2.05 -8.81 7.64
CA ASP A 37 0.70 -8.47 8.09
C ASP A 37 -0.36 -9.52 7.66
N CYS A 38 0.00 -10.46 6.78
CA CYS A 38 -0.93 -11.47 6.22
C CYS A 38 -1.58 -12.33 7.30
N GLY A 39 -0.80 -12.83 8.25
CA GLY A 39 -1.32 -13.68 9.33
C GLY A 39 -2.34 -12.96 10.18
N GLU A 40 -2.07 -11.71 10.52
CA GLU A 40 -3.01 -10.85 11.24
C GLU A 40 -4.25 -10.59 10.40
N PHE A 41 -4.11 -10.08 9.16
CA PHE A 41 -5.27 -9.76 8.32
C PHE A 41 -6.18 -10.95 8.07
N ILE A 42 -5.64 -12.16 7.93
CA ILE A 42 -6.45 -13.38 7.79
C ILE A 42 -7.18 -13.69 9.09
N ALA A 43 -6.49 -13.65 10.23
CA ALA A 43 -7.07 -13.94 11.53
C ALA A 43 -8.16 -12.94 11.90
N VAL A 44 -7.88 -11.63 11.79
CA VAL A 44 -8.87 -10.59 12.11
C VAL A 44 -10.01 -10.52 11.08
N SER A 45 -9.81 -10.92 9.83
CA SER A 45 -10.91 -11.08 8.88
C SER A 45 -11.84 -12.21 9.29
N TYR A 46 -11.29 -13.36 9.69
CA TYR A 46 -12.07 -14.53 10.09
C TYR A 46 -12.85 -14.28 11.39
N THR A 47 -12.24 -13.67 12.41
CA THR A 47 -12.85 -13.40 13.70
C THR A 47 -13.62 -12.08 13.76
N LEU A 48 -13.46 -11.19 12.76
CA LEU A 48 -13.80 -9.76 12.81
C LEU A 48 -13.15 -9.09 14.02
N GLY A 49 -11.85 -9.34 14.23
CA GLY A 49 -11.02 -8.68 15.22
C GLY A 49 -10.63 -7.26 14.80
N VAL A 50 -9.78 -6.63 15.61
CA VAL A 50 -9.22 -5.30 15.36
C VAL A 50 -7.72 -5.43 15.07
N PRO A 51 -7.26 -5.15 13.84
CA PRO A 51 -5.85 -5.22 13.49
C PRO A 51 -5.10 -3.97 13.91
N HIS A 52 -3.80 -3.95 13.65
CA HIS A 52 -2.94 -2.79 13.88
C HIS A 52 -3.47 -1.50 13.19
N PRO A 53 -3.21 -0.31 13.78
CA PRO A 53 -3.66 0.97 13.22
C PRO A 53 -3.13 1.26 11.81
N PRO A 54 -3.99 1.77 10.90
CA PRO A 54 -5.33 2.31 11.11
C PRO A 54 -6.48 1.32 10.80
N GLY A 55 -6.24 0.00 10.68
CA GLY A 55 -7.25 -1.03 10.77
C GLY A 55 -7.85 -1.59 9.49
N SER A 56 -7.75 -0.96 8.36
CA SER A 56 -8.25 -1.43 7.04
C SER A 56 -9.64 -2.11 7.04
N PRO A 57 -10.70 -1.51 7.62
CA PRO A 57 -11.96 -2.20 7.91
C PRO A 57 -12.69 -2.74 6.67
N LEU A 58 -12.52 -2.12 5.51
CA LEU A 58 -13.12 -2.65 4.27
C LEU A 58 -12.46 -3.98 3.87
N PHE A 59 -11.15 -4.13 4.07
CA PHE A 59 -10.47 -5.40 3.84
C PHE A 59 -11.02 -6.49 4.76
N LEU A 60 -11.22 -6.18 6.05
CA LEU A 60 -11.76 -7.13 7.03
C LEU A 60 -13.15 -7.63 6.63
N LEU A 61 -14.03 -6.74 6.17
CA LEU A 61 -15.38 -7.11 5.71
C LEU A 61 -15.32 -8.05 4.50
N LEU A 62 -14.47 -7.72 3.50
CA LEU A 62 -14.29 -8.55 2.31
C LEU A 62 -13.63 -9.88 2.66
N GLY A 63 -12.60 -9.87 3.52
CA GLY A 63 -11.93 -11.06 4.02
C GLY A 63 -12.89 -11.95 4.82
N ARG A 64 -13.78 -11.36 5.63
CA ARG A 64 -14.83 -12.12 6.32
C ARG A 64 -15.76 -12.82 5.34
N ILE A 65 -16.22 -12.12 4.31
CA ILE A 65 -17.06 -12.72 3.27
C ILE A 65 -16.31 -13.86 2.58
N ALA A 66 -15.05 -13.65 2.19
CA ALA A 66 -14.23 -14.67 1.54
C ALA A 66 -14.05 -15.91 2.45
N SER A 67 -13.78 -15.71 3.75
CA SER A 67 -13.61 -16.79 4.72
C SER A 67 -14.87 -17.65 4.90
N MET A 68 -16.06 -17.12 4.63
CA MET A 68 -17.34 -17.82 4.72
C MET A 68 -17.66 -18.65 3.46
N LEU A 69 -16.99 -18.41 2.33
CA LEU A 69 -17.26 -19.10 1.08
C LEU A 69 -16.57 -20.47 1.05
N PRO A 70 -17.28 -21.59 0.83
CA PRO A 70 -16.76 -22.93 1.02
C PRO A 70 -16.05 -23.50 -0.23
N PHE A 71 -15.18 -22.71 -0.90
CA PHE A 71 -14.48 -23.17 -2.10
C PHE A 71 -13.09 -23.77 -1.84
N SER A 72 -12.60 -23.72 -0.62
CA SER A 72 -11.39 -24.38 -0.12
C SER A 72 -11.60 -24.77 1.34
N GLU A 73 -10.84 -25.73 1.84
CA GLU A 73 -10.82 -26.06 3.28
C GLU A 73 -9.98 -25.03 4.06
N ASP A 74 -8.87 -24.59 3.51
CA ASP A 74 -7.99 -23.60 4.10
C ASP A 74 -8.61 -22.18 4.02
N ILE A 75 -8.77 -21.55 5.19
CA ILE A 75 -9.37 -20.21 5.31
C ILE A 75 -8.40 -19.15 4.82
N ALA A 76 -7.09 -19.31 5.05
CA ALA A 76 -6.10 -18.37 4.54
C ALA A 76 -6.11 -18.33 3.01
N PHE A 77 -6.23 -19.48 2.35
CA PHE A 77 -6.37 -19.56 0.89
C PHE A 77 -7.57 -18.75 0.40
N ARG A 78 -8.72 -18.85 1.10
CA ARG A 78 -9.92 -18.09 0.73
C ARG A 78 -9.71 -16.59 0.83
N VAL A 79 -9.05 -16.11 1.88
CA VAL A 79 -8.77 -14.68 2.09
C VAL A 79 -7.68 -14.21 1.13
N ASN A 80 -6.63 -15.00 0.92
CA ASN A 80 -5.57 -14.71 -0.05
C ASN A 80 -6.12 -14.43 -1.45
N LEU A 81 -7.16 -15.17 -1.89
CA LEU A 81 -7.76 -15.04 -3.23
C LEU A 81 -8.28 -13.62 -3.54
N LEU A 82 -8.54 -12.81 -2.54
CA LEU A 82 -8.95 -11.42 -2.72
C LEU A 82 -7.87 -10.58 -3.41
N SER A 83 -6.59 -10.87 -3.15
CA SER A 83 -5.46 -10.12 -3.72
C SER A 83 -5.23 -10.42 -5.20
N PRO A 84 -5.19 -11.68 -5.68
CA PRO A 84 -5.20 -11.99 -7.11
C PRO A 84 -6.35 -11.33 -7.86
N LEU A 85 -7.55 -11.38 -7.29
CA LEU A 85 -8.74 -10.84 -7.92
C LEU A 85 -8.67 -9.31 -8.07
N SER A 86 -8.34 -8.59 -7.00
CA SER A 86 -8.24 -7.12 -7.02
C SER A 86 -7.08 -6.65 -7.91
N SER A 87 -5.93 -7.34 -7.89
CA SER A 87 -4.79 -7.04 -8.75
C SER A 87 -5.10 -7.25 -10.23
N ALA A 88 -5.78 -8.34 -10.57
CA ALA A 88 -6.18 -8.60 -11.96
C ALA A 88 -7.20 -7.54 -12.46
N PHE A 89 -8.12 -7.08 -11.62
CA PHE A 89 -9.00 -5.98 -11.96
C PHE A 89 -8.25 -4.65 -12.13
N ALA A 90 -7.19 -4.39 -11.36
CA ALA A 90 -6.35 -3.21 -11.57
C ALA A 90 -5.69 -3.24 -12.97
N VAL A 91 -5.18 -4.40 -13.40
CA VAL A 91 -4.62 -4.61 -14.74
C VAL A 91 -5.69 -4.45 -15.83
N PHE A 92 -6.89 -4.98 -15.62
CA PHE A 92 -8.04 -4.80 -16.51
C PHE A 92 -8.38 -3.32 -16.74
N PHE A 93 -8.48 -2.54 -15.66
CA PHE A 93 -8.75 -1.11 -15.78
C PHE A 93 -7.58 -0.36 -16.41
N LEU A 94 -6.34 -0.75 -16.12
CA LEU A 94 -5.16 -0.16 -16.77
C LEU A 94 -5.19 -0.34 -18.29
N TYR A 95 -5.57 -1.52 -18.77
CA TYR A 95 -5.78 -1.74 -20.20
C TYR A 95 -6.79 -0.74 -20.79
N LEU A 96 -7.97 -0.60 -20.16
CA LEU A 96 -9.00 0.32 -20.60
C LEU A 96 -8.53 1.78 -20.57
N ILE A 97 -7.79 2.17 -19.54
CA ILE A 97 -7.20 3.51 -19.38
C ILE A 97 -6.23 3.79 -20.53
N ILE A 98 -5.31 2.87 -20.84
CA ILE A 98 -4.33 3.05 -21.93
C ILE A 98 -5.06 3.23 -23.26
N VAL A 99 -6.07 2.40 -23.55
CA VAL A 99 -6.86 2.52 -24.76
C VAL A 99 -7.58 3.87 -24.83
N GLN A 100 -8.15 4.35 -23.73
CA GLN A 100 -8.80 5.66 -23.66
C GLN A 100 -7.79 6.81 -23.86
N VAL A 101 -6.64 6.73 -23.21
CA VAL A 101 -5.57 7.73 -23.35
C VAL A 101 -5.07 7.81 -24.79
N VAL A 102 -4.83 6.67 -25.44
CA VAL A 102 -4.42 6.65 -26.86
C VAL A 102 -5.52 7.22 -27.76
N ASN A 103 -6.78 6.88 -27.52
CA ASN A 103 -7.90 7.40 -28.29
C ASN A 103 -8.15 8.90 -28.05
N HIS A 104 -7.68 9.46 -26.94
CA HIS A 104 -7.88 10.87 -26.63
C HIS A 104 -7.28 11.80 -27.69
N TRP A 105 -6.07 11.49 -28.23
CA TRP A 105 -5.49 12.26 -29.34
C TRP A 105 -5.78 11.67 -30.72
N ARG A 106 -6.07 10.36 -30.82
CA ARG A 106 -6.36 9.72 -32.10
C ARG A 106 -7.81 9.85 -32.56
N GLY A 107 -8.71 10.04 -31.61
CA GLY A 107 -10.15 10.00 -31.86
C GLY A 107 -10.73 8.58 -31.82
N LYS A 108 -11.94 8.43 -32.38
CA LYS A 108 -12.63 7.13 -32.41
C LYS A 108 -11.94 6.13 -33.32
N ILE A 109 -12.00 4.85 -32.92
CA ILE A 109 -11.47 3.74 -33.71
C ILE A 109 -12.39 3.52 -34.93
N GLU A 110 -11.88 3.83 -36.11
CA GLU A 110 -12.62 3.71 -37.37
C GLU A 110 -12.03 2.65 -38.30
N SER A 111 -10.77 2.30 -38.11
CA SER A 111 -10.04 1.34 -38.93
C SER A 111 -9.45 0.19 -38.12
N LYS A 112 -9.12 -0.92 -38.81
CA LYS A 112 -8.36 -2.02 -38.19
C LYS A 112 -6.99 -1.57 -37.67
N GLN A 113 -6.39 -0.59 -38.31
CA GLN A 113 -5.10 -0.05 -37.94
C GLN A 113 -5.20 0.75 -36.64
N ASP A 114 -6.24 1.58 -36.47
CA ASP A 114 -6.48 2.28 -35.20
C ASP A 114 -6.72 1.31 -34.05
N ALA A 115 -7.49 0.24 -34.32
CA ALA A 115 -7.71 -0.82 -33.34
C ALA A 115 -6.41 -1.52 -32.93
N LEU A 116 -5.54 -1.88 -33.89
CA LEU A 116 -4.24 -2.49 -33.62
C LEU A 116 -3.36 -1.59 -32.76
N ILE A 117 -3.29 -0.30 -33.05
CA ILE A 117 -2.50 0.66 -32.29
C ILE A 117 -3.03 0.83 -30.88
N ALA A 118 -4.34 1.10 -30.72
CA ALA A 118 -4.90 1.37 -29.39
C ALA A 118 -4.95 0.10 -28.51
N PHE A 119 -5.40 -1.03 -29.06
CA PHE A 119 -5.50 -2.27 -28.28
C PHE A 119 -4.14 -2.89 -28.00
N GLY A 120 -3.21 -2.82 -28.98
CA GLY A 120 -1.83 -3.28 -28.79
C GLY A 120 -1.10 -2.49 -27.72
N ALA A 121 -1.26 -1.17 -27.70
CA ALA A 121 -0.77 -0.31 -26.64
C ALA A 121 -1.30 -0.72 -25.27
N GLY A 122 -2.61 -0.95 -25.18
CA GLY A 122 -3.27 -1.42 -23.97
C GLY A 122 -2.71 -2.77 -23.50
N VAL A 123 -2.56 -3.75 -24.39
CA VAL A 123 -2.01 -5.08 -24.07
C VAL A 123 -0.59 -4.99 -23.53
N VAL A 124 0.31 -4.31 -24.23
CA VAL A 124 1.72 -4.23 -23.81
C VAL A 124 1.85 -3.50 -22.47
N GLY A 125 1.22 -2.32 -22.31
CA GLY A 125 1.36 -1.52 -21.10
C GLY A 125 0.74 -2.21 -19.87
N SER A 126 -0.47 -2.77 -20.01
CA SER A 126 -1.16 -3.41 -18.87
C SER A 126 -0.49 -4.72 -18.44
N LEU A 127 -0.08 -5.58 -19.38
CA LEU A 127 0.63 -6.82 -19.05
C LEU A 127 2.05 -6.54 -18.52
N THR A 128 2.71 -5.47 -18.97
CA THR A 128 3.97 -5.06 -18.36
C THR A 128 3.78 -4.71 -16.89
N PHE A 129 2.74 -3.96 -16.53
CA PHE A 129 2.40 -3.67 -15.13
C PHE A 129 2.05 -4.93 -14.35
N ALA A 130 1.29 -5.85 -14.96
CA ALA A 130 0.90 -7.11 -14.31
C ALA A 130 2.10 -7.89 -13.80
N PHE A 131 3.23 -7.86 -14.50
CA PHE A 131 4.43 -8.63 -14.19
C PHE A 131 5.56 -7.79 -13.59
N THR A 132 5.26 -6.57 -13.08
CA THR A 132 6.21 -5.82 -12.25
C THR A 132 6.40 -6.47 -10.89
N ASP A 133 7.56 -6.32 -10.31
CA ASP A 133 7.97 -6.91 -9.02
C ASP A 133 6.95 -6.60 -7.90
N SER A 134 6.75 -5.32 -7.58
CA SER A 134 5.88 -4.92 -6.47
C SER A 134 4.40 -5.27 -6.67
N HIS A 135 3.87 -5.15 -7.90
CA HIS A 135 2.46 -5.46 -8.13
C HIS A 135 2.16 -6.94 -8.01
N TRP A 136 3.01 -7.78 -8.59
CA TRP A 136 2.85 -9.24 -8.51
C TRP A 136 3.06 -9.74 -7.07
N PHE A 137 4.08 -9.22 -6.37
CA PHE A 137 4.32 -9.57 -4.97
C PHE A 137 3.07 -9.38 -4.10
N ASN A 138 2.39 -8.22 -4.24
CA ASN A 138 1.18 -7.92 -3.48
C ASN A 138 -0.06 -8.69 -4.00
N ALA A 139 0.00 -9.26 -5.20
CA ALA A 139 -1.11 -10.01 -5.78
C ALA A 139 -1.22 -11.44 -5.25
N VAL A 140 -0.21 -11.98 -4.57
CA VAL A 140 -0.13 -13.40 -4.23
C VAL A 140 -0.29 -13.74 -2.75
N GLU A 141 -0.64 -12.75 -1.93
CA GLU A 141 -0.88 -12.91 -0.49
C GLU A 141 -1.91 -11.90 0.03
N ALA A 142 -2.47 -12.13 1.22
CA ALA A 142 -3.51 -11.30 1.82
C ALA A 142 -2.96 -9.93 2.25
N GLU A 143 -2.97 -8.96 1.32
CA GLU A 143 -2.45 -7.62 1.52
C GLU A 143 -3.40 -6.53 1.01
N VAL A 144 -3.41 -5.39 1.70
CA VAL A 144 -4.30 -4.26 1.38
C VAL A 144 -3.88 -3.49 0.11
N TYR A 145 -2.62 -3.63 -0.31
CA TYR A 145 -2.05 -2.85 -1.43
C TYR A 145 -2.63 -3.23 -2.78
N SER A 146 -3.02 -4.49 -2.97
CA SER A 146 -3.75 -4.97 -4.16
C SER A 146 -5.04 -4.20 -4.36
N PHE A 147 -5.83 -4.07 -3.28
CA PHE A 147 -7.06 -3.29 -3.30
C PHE A 147 -6.81 -1.80 -3.50
N SER A 148 -5.79 -1.24 -2.86
CA SER A 148 -5.40 0.16 -3.05
C SER A 148 -5.12 0.46 -4.52
N THR A 149 -4.41 -0.43 -5.20
CA THR A 149 -4.12 -0.31 -6.64
C THR A 149 -5.41 -0.43 -7.48
N PHE A 150 -6.29 -1.34 -7.14
CA PHE A 150 -7.60 -1.48 -7.80
C PHE A 150 -8.44 -0.20 -7.65
N PHE A 151 -8.54 0.39 -6.45
CA PHE A 151 -9.29 1.64 -6.25
C PHE A 151 -8.65 2.80 -7.00
N THR A 152 -7.33 2.88 -7.07
CA THR A 152 -6.63 3.86 -7.91
C THR A 152 -7.03 3.67 -9.38
N ALA A 153 -6.98 2.45 -9.89
CA ALA A 153 -7.28 2.14 -11.28
C ALA A 153 -8.73 2.48 -11.66
N ILE A 154 -9.71 2.12 -10.80
CA ILE A 154 -11.12 2.41 -11.08
C ILE A 154 -11.42 3.92 -11.02
N VAL A 155 -10.82 4.66 -10.10
CA VAL A 155 -10.97 6.13 -10.02
C VAL A 155 -10.40 6.80 -11.27
N VAL A 156 -9.20 6.39 -11.71
CA VAL A 156 -8.57 6.89 -12.93
C VAL A 156 -9.41 6.57 -14.16
N TRP A 157 -9.91 5.36 -14.28
CA TRP A 157 -10.78 4.97 -15.39
C TRP A 157 -12.11 5.75 -15.40
N LEU A 158 -12.75 5.92 -14.24
CA LEU A 158 -14.02 6.63 -14.11
C LEU A 158 -13.89 8.11 -14.50
N ILE A 159 -12.82 8.78 -14.12
CA ILE A 159 -12.64 10.19 -14.46
C ILE A 159 -12.33 10.39 -15.95
N LEU A 160 -11.60 9.47 -16.58
CA LEU A 160 -11.41 9.47 -18.03
C LEU A 160 -12.74 9.23 -18.75
N LEU A 161 -13.55 8.28 -18.28
CA LEU A 161 -14.89 8.02 -18.81
C LEU A 161 -15.81 9.22 -18.62
N TRP A 162 -15.72 9.92 -17.48
CA TRP A 162 -16.40 11.19 -17.27
C TRP A 162 -15.96 12.23 -18.30
N SER A 163 -14.67 12.34 -18.58
CA SER A 163 -14.14 13.31 -19.54
C SER A 163 -14.70 13.10 -20.95
N GLU A 164 -14.85 11.84 -21.39
CA GLU A 164 -15.49 11.51 -22.68
C GLU A 164 -16.96 11.90 -22.70
N LYS A 165 -17.67 11.78 -21.58
CA LYS A 165 -19.13 11.96 -21.46
C LYS A 165 -19.54 13.27 -20.78
N ALA A 166 -18.61 14.20 -20.58
CA ALA A 166 -18.84 15.42 -19.79
C ALA A 166 -19.91 16.36 -20.35
N ASP A 167 -20.34 16.17 -21.61
CA ASP A 167 -21.39 16.95 -22.27
C ASP A 167 -22.73 16.19 -22.34
N GLU A 168 -22.76 14.91 -21.90
CA GLU A 168 -24.01 14.12 -21.84
C GLU A 168 -24.81 14.47 -20.56
N LYS A 169 -26.14 14.30 -20.59
CA LYS A 169 -26.96 14.43 -19.38
C LYS A 169 -26.63 13.34 -18.38
N GLY A 170 -26.50 13.70 -17.10
CA GLY A 170 -26.22 12.76 -16.02
C GLY A 170 -24.75 12.33 -15.93
N HIS A 171 -23.83 13.07 -16.56
CA HIS A 171 -22.39 12.85 -16.44
C HIS A 171 -21.92 12.95 -15.00
N GLU A 172 -22.64 13.68 -14.14
CA GLU A 172 -22.30 13.86 -12.72
C GLU A 172 -22.23 12.54 -11.95
N ARG A 173 -22.94 11.50 -12.40
CA ARG A 173 -22.91 10.15 -11.79
C ARG A 173 -21.50 9.58 -11.65
N TYR A 174 -20.61 9.85 -12.59
CA TYR A 174 -19.22 9.37 -12.51
C TYR A 174 -18.45 10.05 -11.38
N ILE A 175 -18.66 11.35 -11.17
CA ILE A 175 -18.08 12.10 -10.05
C ILE A 175 -18.61 11.55 -8.71
N LEU A 176 -19.91 11.26 -8.63
CA LEU A 176 -20.52 10.68 -7.44
C LEU A 176 -19.97 9.28 -7.13
N ILE A 177 -19.79 8.43 -8.15
CA ILE A 177 -19.17 7.11 -7.97
C ILE A 177 -17.70 7.28 -7.54
N ILE A 178 -16.94 8.20 -8.13
CA ILE A 178 -15.56 8.50 -7.70
C ILE A 178 -15.52 8.91 -6.22
N ALA A 179 -16.41 9.78 -5.78
CA ALA A 179 -16.50 10.20 -4.39
C ALA A 179 -16.77 9.00 -3.45
N TYR A 180 -17.69 8.10 -3.83
CA TYR A 180 -17.94 6.88 -3.08
C TYR A 180 -16.74 5.93 -3.05
N MET A 181 -16.06 5.73 -4.20
CA MET A 181 -14.83 4.91 -4.28
C MET A 181 -13.72 5.49 -3.40
N ILE A 182 -13.55 6.81 -3.38
CA ILE A 182 -12.60 7.48 -2.49
C ILE A 182 -12.97 7.24 -1.02
N GLY A 183 -14.25 7.36 -0.67
CA GLY A 183 -14.73 7.07 0.69
C GLY A 183 -14.45 5.62 1.12
N LEU A 184 -14.75 4.64 0.27
CA LEU A 184 -14.43 3.24 0.53
C LEU A 184 -12.92 2.99 0.63
N ALA A 185 -12.15 3.62 -0.24
CA ALA A 185 -10.69 3.46 -0.27
C ALA A 185 -10.01 3.97 1.01
N THR A 186 -10.61 4.93 1.73
CA THR A 186 -10.10 5.36 3.05
C THR A 186 -10.12 4.21 4.06
N GLY A 187 -11.09 3.30 3.96
CA GLY A 187 -11.18 2.08 4.78
C GLY A 187 -10.22 0.95 4.35
N LEU A 188 -9.31 1.22 3.40
CA LEU A 188 -8.23 0.32 2.96
C LEU A 188 -6.88 0.98 3.17
N HIS A 189 -6.62 2.05 2.42
CA HIS A 189 -5.35 2.76 2.48
C HIS A 189 -5.48 4.22 2.00
N LEU A 190 -4.90 5.16 2.76
CA LEU A 190 -5.02 6.61 2.49
C LEU A 190 -4.30 7.07 1.21
N LEU A 191 -3.41 6.27 0.63
CA LEU A 191 -2.70 6.60 -0.62
C LEU A 191 -3.65 6.89 -1.79
N ASN A 192 -4.88 6.35 -1.78
CA ASN A 192 -5.86 6.63 -2.81
C ASN A 192 -6.28 8.10 -2.90
N LEU A 193 -6.16 8.87 -1.82
CA LEU A 193 -6.42 10.32 -1.84
C LEU A 193 -5.46 11.09 -2.77
N LEU A 194 -4.29 10.53 -3.05
CA LEU A 194 -3.30 11.13 -3.95
C LEU A 194 -3.71 11.10 -5.42
N THR A 195 -4.81 10.44 -5.76
CA THR A 195 -5.44 10.54 -7.09
C THR A 195 -6.24 11.83 -7.30
N LEU A 196 -6.58 12.57 -6.23
CA LEU A 196 -7.39 13.79 -6.33
C LEU A 196 -6.80 14.88 -7.25
N PRO A 197 -5.49 15.18 -7.25
CA PRO A 197 -4.90 16.12 -8.19
C PRO A 197 -5.08 15.69 -9.65
N PHE A 198 -4.92 14.40 -9.96
CA PHE A 198 -5.20 13.88 -11.29
C PHE A 198 -6.65 14.08 -11.70
N VAL A 199 -7.61 13.73 -10.82
CA VAL A 199 -9.05 13.92 -11.05
C VAL A 199 -9.36 15.38 -11.33
N ALA A 200 -8.82 16.29 -10.52
CA ALA A 200 -9.02 17.74 -10.67
C ALA A 200 -8.45 18.27 -11.99
N LEU A 201 -7.26 17.80 -12.40
CA LEU A 201 -6.64 18.22 -13.66
C LEU A 201 -7.44 17.75 -14.88
N VAL A 202 -7.93 16.50 -14.88
CA VAL A 202 -8.80 15.99 -15.96
C VAL A 202 -10.07 16.84 -16.05
N ILE A 203 -10.69 17.20 -14.92
CA ILE A 203 -11.86 18.10 -14.90
C ILE A 203 -11.49 19.48 -15.44
N TYR A 204 -10.41 20.04 -14.98
CA TYR A 204 -9.95 21.37 -15.38
C TYR A 204 -9.70 21.46 -16.88
N PHE A 205 -8.85 20.58 -17.42
CA PHE A 205 -8.51 20.61 -18.84
C PHE A 205 -9.68 20.26 -19.77
N ARG A 206 -10.70 19.53 -19.25
CA ARG A 206 -11.92 19.23 -20.01
C ARG A 206 -12.90 20.41 -20.06
N LYS A 207 -12.97 21.21 -19.00
CA LYS A 207 -13.98 22.28 -18.87
C LYS A 207 -13.43 23.68 -19.11
N TYR A 208 -12.14 23.91 -18.91
CA TYR A 208 -11.51 25.24 -18.95
C TYR A 208 -10.30 25.29 -19.90
N LYS A 209 -10.06 26.49 -20.44
CA LYS A 209 -8.78 26.81 -21.07
C LYS A 209 -7.76 27.07 -19.99
N PHE A 210 -6.51 26.73 -20.24
CA PHE A 210 -5.43 26.95 -19.29
C PHE A 210 -5.19 28.44 -19.08
N GLU A 211 -5.31 28.84 -17.83
CA GLU A 211 -4.94 30.17 -17.33
C GLU A 211 -4.37 30.00 -15.93
N TRP A 212 -3.26 30.69 -15.61
CA TRP A 212 -2.54 30.51 -14.36
C TRP A 212 -3.42 30.72 -13.11
N LEU A 213 -4.31 31.74 -13.16
CA LEU A 213 -5.21 32.03 -12.02
C LEU A 213 -6.23 30.93 -11.82
N SER A 214 -6.94 30.51 -12.85
CA SER A 214 -7.95 29.45 -12.76
C SER A 214 -7.32 28.09 -12.44
N PHE A 215 -6.13 27.81 -12.94
CA PHE A 215 -5.35 26.65 -12.58
C PHE A 215 -4.97 26.67 -11.09
N GLY A 216 -4.43 27.79 -10.59
CA GLY A 216 -4.08 27.94 -9.18
C GLY A 216 -5.30 27.78 -8.26
N ILE A 217 -6.46 28.37 -8.63
CA ILE A 217 -7.72 28.18 -7.90
C ILE A 217 -8.15 26.71 -7.88
N THR A 218 -8.04 26.00 -9.01
CA THR A 218 -8.38 24.57 -9.08
C THR A 218 -7.50 23.74 -8.16
N MET A 219 -6.20 24.00 -8.14
CA MET A 219 -5.27 23.29 -7.24
C MET A 219 -5.54 23.63 -5.77
N ALA A 220 -5.87 24.89 -5.45
CA ALA A 220 -6.27 25.28 -4.11
C ALA A 220 -7.55 24.59 -3.65
N ILE A 221 -8.58 24.54 -4.50
CA ILE A 221 -9.81 23.78 -4.22
C ILE A 221 -9.52 22.30 -4.00
N THR A 222 -8.64 21.71 -4.81
CA THR A 222 -8.24 20.30 -4.66
C THR A 222 -7.56 20.06 -3.32
N ALA A 223 -6.65 20.97 -2.90
CA ALA A 223 -6.01 20.91 -1.60
C ALA A 223 -7.02 21.04 -0.44
N VAL A 224 -8.02 21.92 -0.58
CA VAL A 224 -9.12 22.07 0.40
C VAL A 224 -9.97 20.79 0.46
N ILE A 225 -10.30 20.18 -0.68
CA ILE A 225 -11.05 18.89 -0.71
C ILE A 225 -10.22 17.79 -0.02
N PHE A 226 -8.94 17.70 -0.33
CA PHE A 226 -8.03 16.76 0.32
C PHE A 226 -8.00 17.00 1.84
N PHE A 227 -7.85 18.24 2.27
CA PHE A 227 -7.87 18.62 3.69
C PHE A 227 -9.20 18.25 4.36
N ILE A 228 -10.34 18.51 3.73
CA ILE A 228 -11.66 18.14 4.26
C ILE A 228 -11.75 16.63 4.43
N ILE A 229 -11.40 15.85 3.43
CA ILE A 229 -11.49 14.38 3.53
C ILE A 229 -10.53 13.87 4.61
N HIS A 230 -9.26 14.27 4.60
CA HIS A 230 -8.25 13.74 5.51
C HIS A 230 -8.42 14.24 6.95
N ASN A 231 -8.60 15.58 7.15
CA ASN A 231 -8.56 16.17 8.49
C ASN A 231 -9.95 16.38 9.10
N VAL A 232 -11.00 16.63 8.28
CA VAL A 232 -12.35 16.86 8.83
C VAL A 232 -13.16 15.56 8.87
N ILE A 233 -13.09 14.71 7.83
CA ILE A 233 -13.86 13.46 7.81
C ILE A 233 -13.08 12.39 8.57
N ILE A 234 -11.87 12.01 8.12
CA ILE A 234 -11.18 10.84 8.68
C ILE A 234 -10.74 11.07 10.12
N LYS A 235 -10.01 12.16 10.38
CA LYS A 235 -9.51 12.48 11.74
C LYS A 235 -10.51 13.27 12.57
N GLY A 236 -11.34 14.12 11.94
CA GLY A 236 -12.22 15.05 12.61
C GLY A 236 -13.52 14.46 13.10
N MET A 237 -14.12 13.50 12.39
CA MET A 237 -15.40 12.92 12.82
C MET A 237 -15.35 12.27 14.21
N PRO A 238 -14.33 11.47 14.55
CA PRO A 238 -14.18 10.97 15.93
C PRO A 238 -13.95 12.08 16.95
N LYS A 239 -13.16 13.13 16.62
CA LYS A 239 -12.95 14.29 17.51
C LYS A 239 -14.23 15.09 17.73
N ILE A 240 -15.08 15.19 16.71
CA ILE A 240 -16.42 15.80 16.86
C ILE A 240 -17.27 14.93 17.80
N ALA A 241 -17.22 13.60 17.64
CA ALA A 241 -17.94 12.69 18.52
C ALA A 241 -17.45 12.75 19.98
N ASP A 242 -16.18 12.99 20.21
CA ASP A 242 -15.61 13.24 21.52
C ASP A 242 -16.12 14.56 22.12
N ALA A 243 -16.10 15.64 21.33
CA ALA A 243 -16.45 16.99 21.79
C ALA A 243 -17.93 17.19 22.09
N ILE A 244 -18.84 16.65 21.27
CA ILE A 244 -20.29 16.87 21.37
C ILE A 244 -21.11 15.61 21.69
N GLY A 245 -20.44 14.47 21.81
CA GLY A 245 -21.04 13.14 22.04
C GLY A 245 -21.47 12.43 20.78
N VAL A 246 -21.44 11.10 20.81
CA VAL A 246 -21.77 10.22 19.66
C VAL A 246 -23.20 10.47 19.14
N PHE A 247 -24.17 10.65 20.06
CA PHE A 247 -25.56 10.93 19.66
C PHE A 247 -25.70 12.24 18.88
N SER A 248 -25.09 13.33 19.36
CA SER A 248 -25.12 14.64 18.69
C SER A 248 -24.43 14.58 17.33
N THR A 249 -23.35 13.82 17.23
CA THR A 249 -22.64 13.57 15.94
C THR A 249 -23.54 12.81 14.98
N GLY A 250 -24.32 11.85 15.45
CA GLY A 250 -25.33 11.16 14.65
C GLY A 250 -26.40 12.13 14.10
N LEU A 251 -26.90 13.05 14.94
CA LEU A 251 -27.83 14.09 14.49
C LEU A 251 -27.21 15.06 13.47
N LEU A 252 -25.92 15.40 13.62
CA LEU A 252 -25.19 16.19 12.63
C LEU A 252 -25.13 15.48 11.27
N ILE A 253 -24.82 14.19 11.26
CA ILE A 253 -24.81 13.39 10.03
C ILE A 253 -26.21 13.38 9.38
N ILE A 254 -27.26 13.16 10.16
CA ILE A 254 -28.66 13.21 9.69
C ILE A 254 -28.99 14.60 9.11
N ALA A 255 -28.52 15.68 9.74
CA ALA A 255 -28.73 17.05 9.23
C ALA A 255 -28.02 17.26 7.88
N ILE A 256 -26.81 16.71 7.69
CA ILE A 256 -26.10 16.72 6.40
C ILE A 256 -26.90 15.99 5.33
N PHE A 257 -27.46 14.80 5.63
CA PHE A 257 -28.36 14.07 4.72
C PHE A 257 -29.62 14.89 4.40
N GLY A 258 -30.23 15.52 5.40
CA GLY A 258 -31.37 16.40 5.20
C GLY A 258 -31.06 17.60 4.29
N ALA A 259 -29.89 18.23 4.50
CA ALA A 259 -29.40 19.30 3.65
C ALA A 259 -29.16 18.83 2.19
N MET A 260 -28.62 17.62 2.00
CA MET A 260 -28.47 17.01 0.68
C MET A 260 -29.83 16.88 -0.03
N VAL A 261 -30.82 16.30 0.64
CA VAL A 261 -32.17 16.13 0.08
C VAL A 261 -32.78 17.47 -0.25
N TRP A 262 -32.66 18.47 0.62
CA TRP A 262 -33.15 19.82 0.40
C TRP A 262 -32.51 20.49 -0.83
N VAL A 263 -31.19 20.39 -0.99
CA VAL A 263 -30.45 20.97 -2.12
C VAL A 263 -30.87 20.31 -3.45
N ILE A 264 -31.03 18.97 -3.43
CA ILE A 264 -31.51 18.21 -4.61
C ILE A 264 -32.94 18.67 -5.00
N SER A 265 -33.84 18.77 -4.03
CA SER A 265 -35.21 19.20 -4.25
C SER A 265 -35.31 20.62 -4.82
N ASN A 266 -34.39 21.50 -4.43
CA ASN A 266 -34.31 22.87 -4.95
C ASN A 266 -33.49 22.99 -6.26
N GLN A 267 -33.11 21.87 -6.90
CA GLN A 267 -32.44 21.81 -8.21
C GLN A 267 -31.13 22.62 -8.31
N ARG A 268 -30.41 22.80 -7.20
CA ARG A 268 -29.13 23.51 -7.15
C ARG A 268 -27.96 22.55 -7.55
N LYS A 269 -27.80 22.35 -8.86
CA LYS A 269 -26.93 21.31 -9.45
C LYS A 269 -25.53 21.22 -8.80
N LEU A 270 -24.76 22.31 -8.73
CA LEU A 270 -23.41 22.29 -8.19
C LEU A 270 -23.38 21.88 -6.71
N MET A 271 -24.26 22.48 -5.90
CA MET A 271 -24.37 22.12 -4.48
C MET A 271 -24.88 20.69 -4.28
N SER A 272 -25.79 20.22 -5.16
CA SER A 272 -26.25 18.82 -5.12
C SER A 272 -25.12 17.85 -5.35
N VAL A 273 -24.28 18.07 -6.36
CA VAL A 273 -23.11 17.20 -6.63
C VAL A 273 -22.14 17.27 -5.48
N ALA A 274 -21.80 18.47 -4.98
CA ALA A 274 -20.83 18.63 -3.89
C ALA A 274 -21.31 17.95 -2.60
N LEU A 275 -22.55 18.20 -2.19
CA LEU A 275 -23.08 17.66 -0.94
C LEU A 275 -23.37 16.15 -1.04
N THR A 276 -23.84 15.67 -2.20
CA THR A 276 -24.00 14.21 -2.44
C THR A 276 -22.64 13.51 -2.46
N SER A 277 -21.59 14.11 -3.05
CA SER A 277 -20.23 13.57 -3.01
C SER A 277 -19.73 13.47 -1.57
N MET A 278 -19.92 14.51 -0.76
CA MET A 278 -19.55 14.48 0.67
C MET A 278 -20.28 13.37 1.43
N VAL A 279 -21.56 13.21 1.23
CA VAL A 279 -22.38 12.13 1.83
C VAL A 279 -21.85 10.74 1.39
N LEU A 280 -21.52 10.58 0.12
CA LEU A 280 -20.99 9.31 -0.40
C LEU A 280 -19.61 8.98 0.17
N VAL A 281 -18.75 9.99 0.37
CA VAL A 281 -17.47 9.81 1.09
C VAL A 281 -17.74 9.37 2.54
N LEU A 282 -18.69 9.99 3.24
CA LEU A 282 -19.06 9.60 4.60
C LEU A 282 -19.62 8.18 4.67
N ILE A 283 -20.43 7.76 3.70
CA ILE A 283 -20.95 6.38 3.61
C ILE A 283 -19.78 5.40 3.41
N GLY A 284 -18.83 5.70 2.51
CA GLY A 284 -17.66 4.85 2.34
C GLY A 284 -16.78 4.78 3.59
N TYR A 285 -16.54 5.93 4.23
CA TYR A 285 -15.78 6.03 5.48
C TYR A 285 -16.46 5.30 6.65
N SER A 286 -17.79 5.15 6.64
CA SER A 286 -18.53 4.49 7.74
C SER A 286 -18.09 3.04 7.99
N THR A 287 -17.31 2.43 7.10
CA THR A 287 -16.65 1.12 7.35
C THR A 287 -15.79 1.14 8.62
N TYR A 288 -15.24 2.29 9.02
CA TYR A 288 -14.51 2.44 10.28
C TYR A 288 -15.36 2.22 11.54
N ALA A 289 -16.67 2.35 11.44
CA ALA A 289 -17.54 1.98 12.55
C ALA A 289 -17.39 0.51 12.97
N LEU A 290 -16.96 -0.36 12.03
CA LEU A 290 -16.66 -1.77 12.35
C LEU A 290 -15.60 -1.89 13.43
N ILE A 291 -14.51 -1.13 13.35
CA ILE A 291 -13.40 -1.17 14.32
C ILE A 291 -13.91 -0.83 15.71
N PHE A 292 -14.60 0.30 15.86
CA PHE A 292 -15.16 0.75 17.11
C PHE A 292 -16.19 -0.25 17.70
N ILE A 293 -17.11 -0.75 16.87
CA ILE A 293 -18.15 -1.71 17.28
C ILE A 293 -17.50 -3.03 17.70
N ARG A 294 -16.48 -3.50 16.99
CA ARG A 294 -15.84 -4.79 17.28
C ARG A 294 -14.97 -4.74 18.52
N SER A 295 -14.22 -3.65 18.73
CA SER A 295 -13.45 -3.47 19.96
C SER A 295 -14.35 -3.51 21.19
N ASN A 296 -15.51 -2.85 21.17
CA ASN A 296 -16.51 -2.93 22.25
C ASN A 296 -17.09 -4.35 22.49
N GLN A 297 -16.79 -5.31 21.61
CA GLN A 297 -17.18 -6.72 21.77
C GLN A 297 -16.02 -7.60 22.26
N ASN A 298 -14.87 -7.00 22.52
CA ASN A 298 -13.68 -7.65 23.05
C ASN A 298 -13.26 -8.92 22.25
N PRO A 299 -12.92 -8.81 20.97
CA PRO A 299 -12.46 -9.95 20.17
C PRO A 299 -11.11 -10.49 20.67
N GLY A 300 -10.71 -11.67 20.20
CA GLY A 300 -9.43 -12.30 20.57
C GLY A 300 -8.22 -11.45 20.19
N ILE A 301 -8.24 -10.84 19.01
CA ILE A 301 -7.26 -9.84 18.55
C ILE A 301 -7.96 -8.48 18.55
N ASP A 302 -7.48 -7.56 19.37
CA ASP A 302 -8.06 -6.23 19.59
C ASP A 302 -6.92 -5.21 19.80
N GLU A 303 -6.24 -4.85 18.72
CA GLU A 303 -5.07 -3.98 18.84
C GLU A 303 -5.46 -2.56 19.22
N ASN A 304 -4.74 -2.02 20.20
CA ASN A 304 -4.95 -0.69 20.80
C ASN A 304 -6.26 -0.51 21.57
N ASP A 305 -7.12 -1.53 21.62
CA ASP A 305 -8.38 -1.51 22.39
C ASP A 305 -9.20 -0.21 22.14
N PRO A 306 -9.59 0.09 20.87
CA PRO A 306 -10.28 1.34 20.52
C PRO A 306 -11.77 1.33 20.89
N GLU A 307 -12.10 0.90 22.12
CA GLU A 307 -13.48 0.81 22.63
C GLU A 307 -14.07 2.15 23.08
N THR A 308 -13.20 3.12 23.41
CA THR A 308 -13.60 4.49 23.74
C THR A 308 -13.33 5.43 22.59
N VAL A 309 -14.01 6.59 22.54
CA VAL A 309 -13.79 7.58 21.46
C VAL A 309 -12.36 8.10 21.49
N GLU A 310 -11.78 8.32 22.67
CA GLU A 310 -10.40 8.75 22.85
C GLU A 310 -9.41 7.70 22.32
N ALA A 311 -9.55 6.43 22.70
CA ALA A 311 -8.73 5.34 22.21
C ALA A 311 -8.88 5.16 20.69
N PHE A 312 -10.10 5.33 20.15
CA PHE A 312 -10.34 5.28 18.71
C PHE A 312 -9.67 6.43 17.95
N ILE A 313 -9.60 7.64 18.51
CA ILE A 313 -8.83 8.75 17.94
C ILE A 313 -7.34 8.41 17.91
N SER A 314 -6.79 7.94 19.02
CA SER A 314 -5.38 7.52 19.13
C SER A 314 -5.05 6.41 18.13
N TYR A 315 -5.95 5.45 17.96
CA TYR A 315 -5.86 4.39 16.96
C TYR A 315 -5.79 4.93 15.52
N LEU A 316 -6.72 5.82 15.13
CA LEU A 316 -6.75 6.40 13.79
C LEU A 316 -5.58 7.34 13.51
N GLU A 317 -5.09 8.04 14.53
CA GLU A 317 -3.92 8.91 14.43
C GLU A 317 -2.59 8.14 14.49
N ARG A 318 -2.65 6.83 14.77
CA ARG A 318 -1.48 5.94 14.82
C ARG A 318 -0.45 6.37 15.88
N GLU A 319 -0.91 6.89 17.01
CA GLU A 319 -0.06 7.46 18.06
C GLU A 319 0.97 6.48 18.61
N GLN A 320 0.69 5.17 18.62
CA GLN A 320 1.66 4.15 19.03
C GLN A 320 2.96 4.14 18.21
N TYR A 321 2.93 4.65 16.96
CA TYR A 321 4.12 4.75 16.11
C TYR A 321 4.85 6.10 16.25
N GLY A 322 4.38 6.96 17.13
CA GLY A 322 4.89 8.30 17.37
C GLY A 322 4.48 9.31 16.28
N ASP A 323 4.63 10.59 16.60
CA ASP A 323 4.33 11.67 15.67
C ASP A 323 5.45 11.80 14.62
N VAL A 324 5.08 11.58 13.37
CA VAL A 324 5.97 11.69 12.22
C VAL A 324 5.67 12.99 11.49
N GLY A 325 6.30 14.07 11.92
CA GLY A 325 6.23 15.35 11.18
C GLY A 325 6.88 15.24 9.80
N ILE A 326 6.44 16.14 8.88
CA ILE A 326 7.07 16.26 7.56
C ILE A 326 8.51 16.78 7.67
N LEU A 327 8.78 17.65 8.63
CA LEU A 327 10.08 18.23 8.95
C LEU A 327 10.31 18.22 10.47
N PRO A 328 11.53 18.04 10.93
CA PRO A 328 12.74 17.70 10.16
C PRO A 328 12.65 16.30 9.54
N ARG A 329 13.47 16.01 8.50
CA ARG A 329 13.51 14.68 7.90
C ARG A 329 13.92 13.65 8.97
N ARG A 330 13.23 12.50 8.94
CA ARG A 330 13.38 11.44 9.94
C ARG A 330 14.56 10.55 9.54
N PHE A 331 15.74 10.92 9.95
CA PHE A 331 16.90 10.04 9.93
C PHE A 331 17.34 9.79 11.38
N ASN A 332 18.00 8.70 11.62
CA ASN A 332 18.58 8.39 12.93
C ASN A 332 19.65 9.43 13.27
N GLY A 333 19.23 10.61 13.64
CA GLY A 333 20.03 11.64 14.27
C GLY A 333 20.16 11.39 15.78
N ILE A 334 19.80 10.19 16.22
CA ILE A 334 20.34 9.65 17.46
C ILE A 334 21.77 9.34 17.10
N PRO A 335 22.76 10.01 17.75
CA PRO A 335 24.13 9.56 17.66
C PRO A 335 24.12 8.06 17.84
N PRO A 336 24.89 7.29 17.04
CA PRO A 336 24.87 5.84 17.15
C PRO A 336 24.92 5.48 18.61
N ILE A 337 24.07 4.55 19.05
CA ILE A 337 23.94 4.18 20.48
C ILE A 337 25.31 3.95 21.12
N HIS A 338 26.31 3.52 20.33
CA HIS A 338 27.70 3.38 20.76
C HIS A 338 28.41 4.71 21.07
N GLU A 339 28.12 5.83 20.39
CA GLU A 339 28.74 7.14 20.74
C GLU A 339 28.14 7.74 22.02
N VAL A 340 26.85 7.51 22.26
CA VAL A 340 26.16 8.03 23.45
C VAL A 340 26.33 7.11 24.66
N ALA A 341 26.43 5.79 24.44
CA ALA A 341 26.42 4.78 25.49
C ALA A 341 27.78 4.10 25.72
N GLY A 342 28.82 4.42 24.95
CA GLY A 342 30.10 3.79 25.03
C GLY A 342 30.08 2.27 24.76
N TYR A 343 29.18 1.83 23.88
CA TYR A 343 29.11 0.44 23.44
C TYR A 343 30.28 0.11 22.52
N PRO A 344 31.06 -0.91 22.80
CA PRO A 344 31.99 -1.45 21.81
C PRO A 344 31.17 -2.01 20.64
N GLU A 345 31.68 -1.85 19.43
CA GLU A 345 31.09 -2.48 18.22
C GLU A 345 30.99 -3.99 18.46
N GLY A 346 29.77 -4.50 18.56
CA GLY A 346 29.52 -5.93 18.70
C GLY A 346 29.72 -6.66 17.37
N PRO A 347 30.23 -7.91 17.37
CA PRO A 347 30.32 -8.72 16.16
C PRO A 347 28.92 -8.92 15.59
N GLY A 348 28.68 -8.45 14.36
CA GLY A 348 27.41 -8.54 13.64
C GLY A 348 26.71 -7.21 13.36
N ARG A 349 27.18 -6.08 13.90
CA ARG A 349 26.71 -4.73 13.60
C ARG A 349 27.84 -3.85 13.06
N SER A 350 28.64 -4.37 12.16
CA SER A 350 29.55 -3.53 11.39
C SER A 350 28.72 -2.77 10.36
N PHE A 351 28.20 -1.61 10.76
CA PHE A 351 27.89 -0.59 9.77
C PHE A 351 29.20 -0.24 9.10
N SER A 352 29.38 -0.61 7.83
CA SER A 352 30.62 -0.29 7.12
C SER A 352 30.77 1.23 7.18
N SER A 353 31.84 1.68 7.81
CA SER A 353 32.16 3.10 8.03
C SER A 353 32.27 3.91 6.73
N SER A 354 32.37 3.27 5.58
CA SER A 354 32.42 3.91 4.26
C SER A 354 31.06 4.34 3.71
N GLN A 355 29.95 3.94 4.31
CA GLN A 355 28.59 4.28 3.85
C GLN A 355 27.75 5.03 4.89
N ASN A 356 28.21 5.15 6.14
CA ASN A 356 27.55 5.96 7.15
C ASN A 356 27.91 7.43 6.95
N LYS A 357 27.21 8.09 6.03
CA LYS A 357 27.07 9.53 6.14
C LYS A 357 26.31 9.79 7.44
N SER A 358 26.99 10.28 8.47
CA SER A 358 26.36 10.74 9.69
C SER A 358 25.55 11.99 9.35
N TYR A 359 24.22 11.86 9.31
CA TYR A 359 23.34 12.99 9.08
C TYR A 359 22.98 13.61 10.43
N SER A 360 23.26 14.90 10.63
CA SER A 360 22.77 15.62 11.79
C SER A 360 21.34 16.10 11.55
N ARG A 361 20.43 15.76 12.44
CA ARG A 361 19.02 16.18 12.40
C ARG A 361 18.84 17.71 12.36
N TYR A 362 19.82 18.44 12.86
CA TYR A 362 19.77 19.90 12.99
C TYR A 362 20.54 20.66 11.91
N GLU A 363 21.32 19.97 11.08
CA GLU A 363 22.04 20.58 9.95
C GLU A 363 21.17 20.52 8.68
N SER A 364 20.80 21.68 8.15
CA SER A 364 19.96 21.74 6.92
C SER A 364 20.61 21.04 5.73
N SER A 365 21.94 21.15 5.56
CA SER A 365 22.68 20.45 4.49
C SER A 365 22.56 18.95 4.61
N LYS A 366 22.67 18.39 5.81
CA LYS A 366 22.53 16.96 6.06
C LYS A 366 21.12 16.44 5.83
N GLN A 367 20.10 17.25 6.09
CA GLN A 367 18.71 16.89 5.75
C GLN A 367 18.49 16.81 4.25
N TRP A 368 19.08 17.72 3.47
CA TRP A 368 19.04 17.68 2.01
C TRP A 368 19.79 16.46 1.44
N ASP A 369 20.99 16.17 1.96
CA ASP A 369 21.73 14.98 1.57
C ASP A 369 20.93 13.69 1.85
N TYR A 370 20.32 13.60 3.03
CA TYR A 370 19.46 12.48 3.41
C TYR A 370 18.24 12.35 2.49
N PHE A 371 17.58 13.47 2.20
CA PHE A 371 16.43 13.49 1.29
C PHE A 371 16.80 12.98 -0.10
N TRP A 372 17.89 13.46 -0.69
CA TRP A 372 18.27 13.07 -2.05
C TRP A 372 18.94 11.70 -2.12
N ASP A 373 19.91 11.41 -1.24
CA ASP A 373 20.68 10.17 -1.30
C ASP A 373 19.91 8.95 -0.79
N TYR A 374 19.16 9.14 0.32
CA TYR A 374 18.41 8.03 0.89
C TYR A 374 16.96 8.01 0.39
N GLN A 375 16.17 9.04 0.65
CA GLN A 375 14.74 8.97 0.41
C GLN A 375 14.38 9.01 -1.08
N ILE A 376 15.04 9.83 -1.90
CA ILE A 376 14.80 9.87 -3.35
C ILE A 376 15.55 8.74 -4.05
N ARG A 377 16.86 8.66 -3.90
CA ARG A 377 17.67 7.75 -4.71
C ARG A 377 17.48 6.30 -4.29
N LYS A 378 17.61 5.97 -2.98
CA LYS A 378 17.52 4.59 -2.49
C LYS A 378 16.06 4.15 -2.38
N MET A 379 15.17 4.94 -1.72
CA MET A 379 13.83 4.52 -1.35
C MET A 379 12.79 4.71 -2.45
N TYR A 380 13.08 5.45 -3.54
CA TYR A 380 12.15 5.57 -4.65
C TYR A 380 12.77 5.18 -6.00
N ASN A 381 13.87 5.86 -6.44
CA ASN A 381 14.41 5.61 -7.78
C ASN A 381 14.87 4.17 -7.95
N ARG A 382 15.46 3.57 -6.91
CA ARG A 382 15.83 2.15 -6.89
C ARG A 382 14.60 1.25 -7.07
N TYR A 383 13.55 1.47 -6.29
CA TYR A 383 12.30 0.71 -6.39
C TYR A 383 11.60 0.88 -7.74
N PHE A 384 11.60 2.10 -8.28
CA PHE A 384 11.04 2.36 -9.61
C PHE A 384 11.80 1.59 -10.70
N LEU A 385 13.12 1.57 -10.64
CA LEU A 385 13.93 0.86 -11.63
C LEU A 385 13.84 -0.66 -11.47
N TRP A 386 13.59 -1.20 -10.28
CA TRP A 386 13.29 -2.62 -10.10
C TRP A 386 12.12 -3.07 -10.98
N GLN A 387 11.09 -2.24 -11.09
CA GLN A 387 9.88 -2.60 -11.83
C GLN A 387 10.13 -2.74 -13.33
N PHE A 388 11.02 -1.91 -13.90
CA PHE A 388 11.11 -1.73 -15.35
C PHE A 388 12.51 -1.95 -15.93
N ALA A 389 13.51 -2.06 -15.08
CA ALA A 389 14.90 -2.27 -15.51
C ALA A 389 15.53 -3.54 -14.93
N GLY A 390 15.05 -4.01 -13.78
CA GLY A 390 15.44 -5.26 -13.15
C GLY A 390 15.94 -5.10 -11.72
N ARG A 391 15.83 -6.17 -10.94
CA ARG A 391 16.19 -6.28 -9.52
C ARG A 391 17.21 -7.42 -9.34
N GLY A 392 18.24 -7.20 -8.56
CA GLY A 392 19.21 -8.24 -8.23
C GLY A 392 20.02 -7.90 -6.99
N PRO A 393 20.71 -8.90 -6.37
CA PRO A 393 21.48 -8.71 -5.16
C PRO A 393 22.57 -7.65 -5.32
N ALA A 394 22.63 -6.66 -4.44
CA ALA A 394 23.64 -5.59 -4.50
C ALA A 394 25.08 -6.08 -4.27
N SER A 395 25.25 -7.33 -3.81
CA SER A 395 26.53 -8.01 -3.69
C SER A 395 27.08 -8.49 -5.04
N ASP A 396 26.22 -8.67 -6.05
CA ASP A 396 26.60 -9.28 -7.30
C ASP A 396 27.38 -8.32 -8.21
N PRO A 397 28.37 -8.81 -8.97
CA PRO A 397 29.11 -8.02 -9.94
C PRO A 397 28.16 -7.50 -11.05
N GLY A 398 28.25 -6.21 -11.37
CA GLY A 398 27.43 -5.57 -12.42
C GLY A 398 26.09 -5.02 -11.93
N VAL A 399 25.62 -5.36 -10.74
CA VAL A 399 24.42 -4.77 -10.14
C VAL A 399 24.70 -3.36 -9.66
N ILE A 400 23.86 -2.42 -10.07
CA ILE A 400 23.95 -1.01 -9.67
C ILE A 400 23.30 -0.86 -8.28
N ARG A 401 24.09 -0.57 -7.26
CA ARG A 401 23.62 -0.52 -5.86
C ARG A 401 22.58 0.57 -5.59
N MET A 402 22.74 1.74 -6.16
CA MET A 402 21.88 2.92 -5.95
C MET A 402 21.58 3.23 -4.46
N GLY A 403 22.61 3.06 -3.60
CA GLY A 403 22.48 3.23 -2.16
C GLY A 403 22.11 1.97 -1.37
N ALA A 404 21.86 0.85 -2.04
CA ALA A 404 21.62 -0.44 -1.39
C ALA A 404 22.88 -0.96 -0.65
N ARG A 405 22.65 -1.62 0.49
CA ARG A 405 23.68 -2.35 1.25
C ARG A 405 23.95 -3.69 0.58
N ASN A 406 25.02 -4.39 1.01
CA ASN A 406 25.40 -5.69 0.42
C ASN A 406 24.35 -6.78 0.59
N ASN A 407 23.51 -6.68 1.62
CA ASN A 407 22.42 -7.62 1.93
C ASN A 407 21.06 -7.12 1.42
N GLU A 408 21.03 -6.07 0.63
CA GLU A 408 19.85 -5.52 -0.02
C GLU A 408 19.95 -5.74 -1.53
N ASP A 409 18.85 -5.50 -2.26
CA ASP A 409 18.84 -5.57 -3.71
C ASP A 409 19.13 -4.21 -4.35
N GLY A 410 19.90 -4.25 -5.43
CA GLY A 410 20.17 -3.16 -6.34
C GLY A 410 19.39 -3.30 -7.65
N ILE A 411 19.94 -2.70 -8.71
CA ILE A 411 19.36 -2.72 -10.07
C ILE A 411 20.21 -3.63 -10.93
N ASP A 412 19.62 -4.72 -11.42
CA ASP A 412 20.21 -5.62 -12.40
C ASP A 412 19.64 -5.36 -13.79
N LEU A 413 20.37 -4.59 -14.60
CA LEU A 413 19.93 -4.28 -15.97
C LEU A 413 19.90 -5.49 -16.90
N THR A 414 20.41 -6.64 -16.48
CA THR A 414 20.46 -7.87 -17.28
C THR A 414 19.29 -8.81 -17.00
N GLN A 415 18.57 -8.62 -15.91
CA GLN A 415 17.45 -9.49 -15.50
C GLN A 415 16.39 -9.64 -16.61
N PHE A 416 16.08 -8.53 -17.31
CA PHE A 416 15.14 -8.52 -18.43
C PHE A 416 15.83 -8.56 -19.80
N GLY A 417 17.13 -8.87 -19.85
CA GLY A 417 17.96 -8.80 -21.05
C GLY A 417 18.31 -7.36 -21.41
N LEU A 418 17.31 -6.55 -21.75
CA LEU A 418 17.43 -5.09 -21.96
C LEU A 418 16.26 -4.42 -21.22
N PRO A 419 16.43 -3.21 -20.68
CA PRO A 419 15.38 -2.50 -19.95
C PRO A 419 14.34 -1.88 -20.90
N LEU A 420 13.76 -2.71 -21.80
CA LEU A 420 12.86 -2.26 -22.86
C LEU A 420 11.57 -1.65 -22.29
N ALA A 421 11.06 -2.14 -21.16
CA ALA A 421 9.91 -1.56 -20.48
C ALA A 421 10.19 -0.10 -20.09
N PHE A 422 11.34 0.16 -19.49
CA PHE A 422 11.77 1.51 -19.12
C PHE A 422 11.94 2.42 -20.36
N ILE A 423 12.60 1.91 -21.40
CA ILE A 423 12.81 2.66 -22.65
C ILE A 423 11.49 3.02 -23.32
N LEU A 424 10.54 2.06 -23.43
CA LEU A 424 9.20 2.32 -23.97
C LEU A 424 8.44 3.35 -23.14
N GLY A 425 8.54 3.29 -21.83
CA GLY A 425 7.91 4.26 -20.93
C GLY A 425 8.45 5.68 -21.15
N ILE A 426 9.76 5.83 -21.29
CA ILE A 426 10.38 7.13 -21.60
C ILE A 426 9.96 7.65 -22.98
N ILE A 427 10.00 6.79 -24.01
CA ILE A 427 9.49 7.16 -25.34
C ILE A 427 8.03 7.61 -25.25
N GLY A 428 7.20 6.84 -24.53
CA GLY A 428 5.80 7.14 -24.35
C GLY A 428 5.54 8.44 -23.62
N MET A 429 6.30 8.75 -22.58
CA MET A 429 6.18 9.99 -21.81
C MET A 429 6.40 11.22 -22.72
N PHE A 430 7.50 11.23 -23.48
CA PHE A 430 7.78 12.34 -24.39
C PHE A 430 6.79 12.39 -25.56
N TYR A 431 6.42 11.23 -26.12
CA TYR A 431 5.45 11.17 -27.20
C TYR A 431 4.06 11.64 -26.77
N HIS A 432 3.63 11.29 -25.56
CA HIS A 432 2.37 11.75 -24.99
C HIS A 432 2.37 13.27 -24.79
N ALA A 433 3.44 13.82 -24.23
CA ALA A 433 3.58 15.27 -24.07
C ALA A 433 3.52 16.01 -25.43
N TYR A 434 4.08 15.41 -26.49
CA TYR A 434 4.00 15.97 -27.85
C TYR A 434 2.59 15.88 -28.46
N LYS A 435 1.86 14.80 -28.23
CA LYS A 435 0.54 14.56 -28.83
C LYS A 435 -0.61 15.19 -28.06
N ASP A 436 -0.52 15.15 -26.75
CA ASP A 436 -1.57 15.58 -25.82
C ASP A 436 -0.96 16.05 -24.50
N GLU A 437 -0.44 17.26 -24.51
CA GLU A 437 0.27 17.87 -23.38
C GLU A 437 -0.57 17.89 -22.10
N ARG A 438 -1.89 18.11 -22.22
CA ARG A 438 -2.79 18.25 -21.07
C ARG A 438 -3.04 16.91 -20.37
N MET A 439 -3.30 15.87 -21.14
CA MET A 439 -3.48 14.54 -20.56
C MET A 439 -2.15 13.98 -20.05
N ALA A 440 -1.04 14.24 -20.79
CA ALA A 440 0.31 13.88 -20.34
C ALA A 440 0.66 14.53 -19.00
N PHE A 441 0.33 15.82 -18.82
CA PHE A 441 0.53 16.55 -17.57
C PHE A 441 -0.35 15.98 -16.44
N SER A 442 -1.59 15.60 -16.75
CA SER A 442 -2.48 14.96 -15.77
C SER A 442 -1.90 13.62 -15.29
N ILE A 443 -1.41 12.76 -16.20
CA ILE A 443 -0.77 11.48 -15.82
C ILE A 443 0.54 11.72 -15.08
N MET A 444 1.31 12.76 -15.45
CA MET A 444 2.51 13.17 -14.70
C MET A 444 2.16 13.57 -13.27
N SER A 445 1.03 14.26 -13.06
CA SER A 445 0.54 14.55 -11.71
C SER A 445 0.27 13.27 -10.92
N LEU A 446 -0.38 12.26 -11.52
CA LEU A 446 -0.60 10.97 -10.87
C LEU A 446 0.74 10.31 -10.51
N PHE A 447 1.68 10.25 -11.45
CA PHE A 447 3.02 9.68 -11.25
C PHE A 447 3.78 10.36 -10.09
N ILE A 448 3.79 11.71 -10.06
CA ILE A 448 4.49 12.47 -9.03
C ILE A 448 3.80 12.32 -7.66
N MET A 449 2.48 12.42 -7.62
CA MET A 449 1.73 12.38 -6.36
C MET A 449 1.80 11.01 -5.70
N THR A 450 1.70 9.93 -6.48
CA THR A 450 1.78 8.55 -5.97
C THR A 450 3.20 7.99 -5.89
N GLY A 451 4.21 8.78 -6.27
CA GLY A 451 5.63 8.47 -6.19
C GLY A 451 6.37 9.44 -5.27
N TYR A 452 6.91 10.51 -5.85
CA TYR A 452 7.78 11.46 -5.13
C TYR A 452 7.08 12.19 -3.98
N ALA A 453 5.80 12.52 -4.10
CA ALA A 453 5.08 13.21 -3.03
C ALA A 453 4.87 12.34 -1.80
N ILE A 454 4.72 11.02 -1.96
CA ILE A 454 4.63 10.08 -0.84
C ILE A 454 5.89 10.10 0.02
N ILE A 455 7.07 10.26 -0.57
CA ILE A 455 8.35 10.32 0.14
C ILE A 455 8.36 11.47 1.15
N ILE A 456 7.78 12.61 0.75
CA ILE A 456 7.69 13.78 1.62
C ILE A 456 6.78 13.48 2.80
N TYR A 457 5.64 12.84 2.53
CA TYR A 457 4.64 12.52 3.55
C TYR A 457 5.10 11.42 4.52
N LEU A 458 5.62 10.30 4.00
CA LEU A 458 6.03 9.17 4.83
C LEU A 458 7.27 9.46 5.67
N ASN A 459 8.15 10.35 5.21
CA ASN A 459 9.37 10.74 5.91
C ASN A 459 10.15 9.53 6.50
N GLN A 460 10.29 8.48 5.69
CA GLN A 460 10.86 7.19 6.12
C GLN A 460 12.30 7.34 6.63
N ASP A 461 12.58 6.67 7.73
CA ASP A 461 13.89 6.60 8.37
C ASP A 461 14.75 5.45 7.84
N ASP A 462 16.04 5.43 8.17
CA ASP A 462 17.01 4.38 7.87
C ASP A 462 17.53 3.76 9.18
N PRO A 463 17.48 2.44 9.36
CA PRO A 463 17.04 1.40 8.41
C PRO A 463 15.53 1.15 8.46
N GLN A 464 14.99 0.64 7.34
CA GLN A 464 13.65 0.08 7.31
C GLN A 464 13.69 -1.43 7.60
N PRO A 465 12.69 -1.99 8.30
CA PRO A 465 12.64 -3.43 8.61
C PRO A 465 12.41 -4.30 7.36
N ARG A 466 11.72 -3.76 6.35
CA ARG A 466 11.49 -4.38 5.04
C ARG A 466 11.56 -3.33 3.92
N GLU A 467 11.66 -3.78 2.68
CA GLU A 467 11.53 -2.90 1.52
C GLU A 467 10.14 -2.30 1.44
N ARG A 468 10.02 -1.04 0.99
CA ARG A 468 8.78 -0.25 1.01
C ARG A 468 8.27 0.12 -0.39
N ASP A 469 8.66 -0.64 -1.39
CA ASP A 469 8.33 -0.44 -2.80
C ASP A 469 6.81 -0.44 -3.06
N TYR A 470 6.06 -1.23 -2.31
CA TYR A 470 4.60 -1.27 -2.36
C TYR A 470 3.91 0.08 -2.11
N SER A 471 4.54 0.99 -1.40
CA SER A 471 4.01 2.34 -1.17
C SER A 471 3.92 3.18 -2.45
N TYR A 472 4.65 2.81 -3.49
CA TYR A 472 4.81 3.58 -4.72
C TYR A 472 4.13 2.95 -5.95
N VAL A 473 3.37 1.88 -5.78
CA VAL A 473 2.73 1.12 -6.90
C VAL A 473 1.86 2.02 -7.77
N GLY A 474 1.23 3.06 -7.21
CA GLY A 474 0.47 4.03 -8.00
C GLY A 474 1.31 4.77 -9.04
N SER A 475 2.58 5.08 -8.77
CA SER A 475 3.49 5.69 -9.75
C SER A 475 3.94 4.69 -10.82
N PHE A 476 4.15 3.42 -10.44
CA PHE A 476 4.45 2.35 -11.38
C PHE A 476 3.28 2.10 -12.33
N PHE A 477 2.06 2.14 -11.81
CA PHE A 477 0.83 2.12 -12.59
C PHE A 477 0.76 3.28 -13.60
N ALA A 478 1.03 4.51 -13.16
CA ALA A 478 1.03 5.69 -14.03
C ALA A 478 2.12 5.60 -15.13
N PHE A 479 3.32 5.10 -14.79
CA PHE A 479 4.39 4.91 -15.77
C PHE A 479 4.03 3.84 -16.81
N SER A 480 3.29 2.81 -16.42
CA SER A 480 2.83 1.76 -17.34
C SER A 480 1.84 2.26 -18.39
N VAL A 481 1.12 3.36 -18.13
CA VAL A 481 0.35 4.07 -19.16
C VAL A 481 1.29 4.56 -20.25
N TRP A 482 2.45 5.12 -19.89
CA TRP A 482 3.41 5.59 -20.89
C TRP A 482 4.12 4.45 -21.64
N ILE A 483 4.29 3.27 -21.02
CA ILE A 483 4.76 2.08 -21.76
C ILE A 483 3.79 1.74 -22.90
N GLY A 484 2.48 1.76 -22.62
CA GLY A 484 1.46 1.59 -23.64
C GLY A 484 1.50 2.69 -24.70
N VAL A 485 1.64 3.95 -24.29
CA VAL A 485 1.78 5.08 -25.23
C VAL A 485 3.05 4.97 -26.09
N GLY A 486 4.16 4.47 -25.53
CA GLY A 486 5.40 4.19 -26.30
C GLY A 486 5.18 3.12 -27.38
N THR A 487 4.41 2.08 -27.04
CA THR A 487 3.96 1.08 -28.02
C THR A 487 3.12 1.70 -29.14
N ALA A 488 2.19 2.60 -28.79
CA ALA A 488 1.41 3.35 -29.78
C ALA A 488 2.31 4.23 -30.66
N ALA A 489 3.31 4.90 -30.06
CA ALA A 489 4.25 5.75 -30.79
C ALA A 489 5.01 4.97 -31.86
N ILE A 490 5.57 3.81 -31.53
CA ILE A 490 6.25 2.94 -32.50
C ILE A 490 5.31 2.55 -33.64
N SER A 491 4.09 2.15 -33.30
CA SER A 491 3.07 1.74 -34.26
C SER A 491 2.67 2.91 -35.19
N GLU A 492 2.54 4.12 -34.65
CA GLU A 492 2.26 5.34 -35.43
C GLU A 492 3.45 5.73 -36.35
N TRP A 493 4.69 5.56 -35.87
CA TRP A 493 5.88 5.80 -36.74
C TRP A 493 5.91 4.82 -37.91
N ILE A 494 5.66 3.51 -37.66
CA ILE A 494 5.53 2.54 -38.76
C ILE A 494 4.46 2.99 -39.76
N SER A 495 3.29 3.39 -39.25
CA SER A 495 2.18 3.87 -40.08
C SER A 495 2.55 5.10 -40.93
N LYS A 496 3.31 6.01 -40.35
CA LYS A 496 3.73 7.26 -41.05
C LYS A 496 4.77 7.03 -42.10
N TYR A 497 5.76 6.17 -41.89
CA TYR A 497 6.90 5.99 -42.79
C TYR A 497 6.67 4.88 -43.82
N VAL A 498 5.78 3.91 -43.57
CA VAL A 498 5.45 2.82 -44.50
C VAL A 498 4.18 3.17 -45.27
N ARG A 499 4.36 3.69 -46.49
CA ARG A 499 3.22 4.16 -47.32
C ARG A 499 2.26 3.06 -47.77
N ASN A 500 2.75 1.82 -47.95
CA ASN A 500 1.90 0.67 -48.29
C ASN A 500 1.07 0.25 -47.06
N SER A 501 -0.25 0.43 -47.18
CA SER A 501 -1.20 0.17 -46.07
C SER A 501 -1.14 -1.25 -45.54
N ASP A 502 -1.01 -2.26 -46.41
CA ASP A 502 -1.02 -3.66 -45.98
C ASP A 502 0.32 -4.08 -45.39
N LEU A 503 1.43 -3.59 -45.95
CA LEU A 503 2.76 -3.76 -45.34
C LEU A 503 2.84 -3.06 -43.97
N SER A 504 2.32 -1.84 -43.86
CA SER A 504 2.24 -1.11 -42.62
C SER A 504 1.51 -1.90 -41.52
N LYS A 505 0.33 -2.46 -41.82
CA LYS A 505 -0.44 -3.30 -40.87
C LYS A 505 0.35 -4.55 -40.43
N ARG A 506 1.01 -5.23 -41.40
CA ARG A 506 1.84 -6.41 -41.08
C ARG A 506 3.00 -6.05 -40.17
N LEU A 507 3.70 -4.94 -40.44
CA LEU A 507 4.81 -4.48 -39.60
C LEU A 507 4.35 -4.03 -38.23
N ILE A 508 3.16 -3.39 -38.09
CA ILE A 508 2.58 -3.05 -36.77
C ILE A 508 2.28 -4.34 -36.00
N VAL A 509 1.66 -5.34 -36.62
CA VAL A 509 1.39 -6.63 -35.95
C VAL A 509 2.70 -7.29 -35.51
N LEU A 510 3.70 -7.33 -36.40
CA LEU A 510 5.02 -7.88 -36.06
C LEU A 510 5.65 -7.13 -34.87
N ALA A 511 5.65 -5.78 -34.90
CA ALA A 511 6.17 -4.95 -33.82
C ALA A 511 5.44 -5.19 -32.50
N LEU A 512 4.10 -5.31 -32.52
CA LEU A 512 3.30 -5.61 -31.34
C LEU A 512 3.62 -7.00 -30.77
N ILE A 513 3.69 -8.03 -31.61
CA ILE A 513 4.10 -9.39 -31.18
C ILE A 513 5.49 -9.35 -30.56
N THR A 514 6.44 -8.67 -31.21
CA THR A 514 7.81 -8.51 -30.70
C THR A 514 7.82 -7.83 -29.33
N GLN A 515 7.05 -6.76 -29.17
CA GLN A 515 6.97 -6.04 -27.88
C GLN A 515 6.30 -6.90 -26.77
N VAL A 516 5.26 -7.67 -27.10
CA VAL A 516 4.63 -8.59 -26.14
C VAL A 516 5.63 -9.66 -25.68
N ILE A 517 6.42 -10.21 -26.61
CA ILE A 517 7.43 -11.23 -26.29
C ILE A 517 8.59 -10.64 -25.48
N LEU A 518 9.14 -9.51 -25.92
CA LEU A 518 10.37 -8.94 -25.34
C LEU A 518 10.14 -8.07 -24.10
N VAL A 519 8.89 -7.71 -23.78
CA VAL A 519 8.61 -6.86 -22.62
C VAL A 519 7.78 -7.65 -21.60
N PRO A 520 6.44 -7.74 -21.65
CA PRO A 520 5.70 -8.39 -20.57
C PRO A 520 6.01 -9.90 -20.44
N ALA A 521 6.25 -10.64 -21.54
CA ALA A 521 6.54 -12.07 -21.44
C ALA A 521 7.95 -12.34 -20.85
N VAL A 522 8.95 -11.54 -21.17
CA VAL A 522 10.28 -11.63 -20.53
C VAL A 522 10.18 -11.29 -19.06
N MET A 523 9.46 -10.23 -18.68
CA MET A 523 9.26 -9.87 -17.27
C MET A 523 8.50 -10.95 -16.50
N ALA A 524 7.43 -11.50 -17.11
CA ALA A 524 6.70 -12.61 -16.53
C ALA A 524 7.62 -13.81 -16.24
N ARG A 525 8.45 -14.20 -17.22
CA ARG A 525 9.41 -15.31 -17.06
C ARG A 525 10.48 -15.01 -16.00
N ALA A 526 11.03 -13.80 -16.01
CA ALA A 526 12.12 -13.43 -15.10
C ALA A 526 11.66 -13.33 -13.64
N ASN A 527 10.44 -12.85 -13.41
CA ASN A 527 9.88 -12.65 -12.09
C ASN A 527 9.09 -13.88 -11.58
N TYR A 528 8.74 -14.86 -12.44
CA TYR A 528 7.87 -15.97 -12.05
C TYR A 528 8.36 -16.70 -10.81
N HIS A 529 9.61 -17.17 -10.83
CA HIS A 529 10.16 -17.98 -9.73
C HIS A 529 10.24 -17.23 -8.40
N SER A 530 10.59 -15.95 -8.42
CA SER A 530 10.68 -15.12 -7.21
C SER A 530 9.32 -14.76 -6.62
N HIS A 531 8.24 -14.86 -7.42
CA HIS A 531 6.87 -14.53 -7.01
C HIS A 531 5.99 -15.78 -6.86
N ASP A 532 6.50 -16.95 -7.21
CA ASP A 532 5.78 -18.22 -7.00
C ASP A 532 5.81 -18.61 -5.51
N ARG A 533 4.67 -18.49 -4.87
CA ARG A 533 4.44 -18.86 -3.48
C ARG A 533 3.55 -20.09 -3.33
N SER A 534 3.19 -20.75 -4.43
CA SER A 534 2.25 -21.88 -4.45
C SER A 534 2.66 -23.07 -3.57
N GLY A 535 3.96 -23.22 -3.31
CA GLY A 535 4.52 -24.24 -2.40
C GLY A 535 5.05 -23.69 -1.07
N ASN A 536 4.80 -22.41 -0.73
CA ASN A 536 5.41 -21.76 0.42
C ASN A 536 4.55 -21.94 1.68
N PHE A 537 4.88 -22.92 2.49
CA PHE A 537 4.30 -23.18 3.81
C PHE A 537 5.23 -22.76 4.96
N VAL A 538 6.32 -22.03 4.69
CA VAL A 538 7.36 -21.74 5.69
C VAL A 538 6.80 -21.02 6.93
N ALA A 539 5.90 -20.04 6.75
CA ALA A 539 5.29 -19.32 7.87
C ALA A 539 4.38 -20.23 8.71
N TRP A 540 3.61 -21.10 8.06
CA TRP A 540 2.76 -22.07 8.71
C TRP A 540 3.57 -23.13 9.48
N ASP A 541 4.52 -23.77 8.80
CA ASP A 541 5.37 -24.85 9.36
C ASP A 541 6.21 -24.33 10.55
N TYR A 542 6.82 -23.14 10.40
CA TYR A 542 7.58 -22.51 11.47
C TYR A 542 6.71 -22.27 12.69
N SER A 543 5.54 -21.68 12.50
CA SER A 543 4.62 -21.34 13.57
C SER A 543 4.02 -22.58 14.23
N TYR A 544 3.67 -23.60 13.45
CA TYR A 544 3.22 -24.88 13.95
C TYR A 544 4.28 -25.55 14.84
N ASN A 545 5.53 -25.66 14.35
CA ASN A 545 6.61 -26.24 15.10
C ASN A 545 6.92 -25.46 16.37
N LEU A 546 6.84 -24.13 16.31
CA LEU A 546 7.06 -23.26 17.45
C LEU A 546 6.01 -23.48 18.56
N LEU A 547 4.73 -23.57 18.21
CA LEU A 547 3.66 -23.87 19.15
C LEU A 547 3.76 -25.30 19.70
N GLN A 548 4.08 -26.29 18.85
CA GLN A 548 4.22 -27.68 19.29
C GLN A 548 5.43 -27.91 20.20
N SER A 549 6.43 -27.06 20.15
CA SER A 549 7.61 -27.15 21.05
C SER A 549 7.32 -26.62 22.48
N CYS A 550 6.17 -25.98 22.68
CA CYS A 550 5.79 -25.46 23.99
C CYS A 550 5.15 -26.56 24.86
N GLU A 551 5.45 -26.55 26.17
CA GLU A 551 4.71 -27.33 27.15
C GLU A 551 3.24 -26.92 27.20
N PRO A 552 2.32 -27.81 27.63
CA PRO A 552 0.92 -27.42 27.83
C PRO A 552 0.78 -26.21 28.76
N ASN A 553 -0.07 -25.26 28.37
CA ASN A 553 -0.28 -23.97 29.07
C ASN A 553 1.02 -23.13 29.19
N GLY A 554 1.96 -23.32 28.28
CA GLY A 554 3.22 -22.58 28.25
C GLY A 554 3.04 -21.12 27.80
N ILE A 555 4.09 -20.33 28.03
CA ILE A 555 4.18 -18.94 27.55
C ILE A 555 5.35 -18.87 26.57
N ILE A 556 5.08 -18.36 25.37
CA ILE A 556 6.11 -18.11 24.37
C ILE A 556 6.25 -16.61 24.11
N PHE A 557 7.48 -16.12 24.10
CA PHE A 557 7.80 -14.74 23.78
C PHE A 557 8.22 -14.63 22.31
N THR A 558 7.62 -13.70 21.60
CA THR A 558 7.91 -13.37 20.22
C THR A 558 8.43 -11.93 20.11
N ASN A 559 9.26 -11.63 19.09
CA ASN A 559 9.89 -10.31 18.99
C ASN A 559 9.07 -9.28 18.25
N GLY A 560 8.28 -9.68 17.25
CA GLY A 560 7.52 -8.77 16.40
C GLY A 560 6.50 -9.48 15.53
N ASP A 561 6.12 -8.84 14.43
CA ASP A 561 4.99 -9.24 13.59
C ASP A 561 5.21 -10.61 12.94
N ASN A 562 6.39 -10.83 12.36
CA ASN A 562 6.67 -12.06 11.58
C ASN A 562 6.65 -13.34 12.40
N ASP A 563 7.02 -13.30 13.66
CA ASP A 563 7.00 -14.46 14.55
C ASP A 563 5.76 -14.49 15.47
N THR A 564 4.85 -13.50 15.37
CA THR A 564 3.62 -13.41 16.14
C THR A 564 2.37 -13.67 15.29
N PHE A 565 2.22 -12.97 14.17
CA PHE A 565 0.98 -12.98 13.39
C PHE A 565 0.62 -14.35 12.80
N PRO A 566 1.59 -15.16 12.30
CA PRO A 566 1.25 -16.52 11.89
C PRO A 566 0.86 -17.44 13.07
N LEU A 567 1.35 -17.18 14.30
CA LEU A 567 0.88 -17.90 15.50
C LEU A 567 -0.56 -17.53 15.83
N TRP A 568 -0.92 -16.25 15.76
CA TRP A 568 -2.29 -15.81 15.93
C TRP A 568 -3.22 -16.43 14.89
N TYR A 569 -2.79 -16.55 13.64
CA TYR A 569 -3.55 -17.26 12.62
C TYR A 569 -3.82 -18.71 13.03
N LEU A 570 -2.79 -19.46 13.44
CA LEU A 570 -2.96 -20.85 13.87
C LEU A 570 -3.90 -20.98 15.08
N GLN A 571 -3.82 -20.07 16.02
CA GLN A 571 -4.66 -20.12 17.23
C GLN A 571 -6.10 -19.68 16.96
N GLU A 572 -6.30 -18.55 16.30
CA GLU A 572 -7.63 -17.93 16.13
C GLU A 572 -8.43 -18.53 14.95
N VAL A 573 -7.75 -19.10 13.96
CA VAL A 573 -8.42 -19.65 12.76
C VAL A 573 -8.44 -21.17 12.77
N GLU A 574 -7.31 -21.81 13.06
CA GLU A 574 -7.18 -23.28 13.03
C GLU A 574 -7.39 -23.92 14.41
N ASN A 575 -7.53 -23.11 15.48
CA ASN A 575 -7.68 -23.56 16.86
C ASN A 575 -6.54 -24.46 17.36
N LEU A 576 -5.31 -24.23 16.86
CA LEU A 576 -4.14 -25.01 17.23
C LEU A 576 -3.47 -24.41 18.46
N ARG A 577 -3.22 -25.25 19.47
CA ARG A 577 -2.50 -24.89 20.70
C ARG A 577 -2.97 -23.58 21.34
N THR A 578 -4.29 -23.40 21.45
CA THR A 578 -4.91 -22.25 22.13
C THR A 578 -4.60 -22.18 23.63
N ASP A 579 -4.03 -23.26 24.18
CA ASP A 579 -3.49 -23.32 25.54
C ASP A 579 -2.19 -22.54 25.71
N VAL A 580 -1.42 -22.30 24.65
CA VAL A 580 -0.14 -21.58 24.70
C VAL A 580 -0.37 -20.08 24.63
N ALA A 581 0.21 -19.34 25.56
CA ALA A 581 0.15 -17.88 25.59
C ALA A 581 1.26 -17.28 24.72
N VAL A 582 0.89 -16.62 23.60
CA VAL A 582 1.81 -15.94 22.70
C VAL A 582 1.97 -14.48 23.10
N VAL A 583 3.14 -14.09 23.57
CA VAL A 583 3.45 -12.74 24.07
C VAL A 583 4.40 -12.01 23.17
N ASN A 584 3.90 -11.00 22.45
CA ASN A 584 4.72 -10.15 21.59
C ASN A 584 5.48 -9.11 22.43
N LEU A 585 6.80 -9.16 22.42
CA LEU A 585 7.66 -8.27 23.19
C LEU A 585 7.61 -6.82 22.72
N SER A 586 7.36 -6.57 21.44
CA SER A 586 7.20 -5.21 20.91
C SER A 586 5.90 -4.57 21.42
N LEU A 587 4.79 -5.32 21.44
CA LEU A 587 3.51 -4.87 21.95
C LEU A 587 3.48 -4.80 23.50
N LEU A 588 4.31 -5.60 24.17
CA LEU A 588 4.37 -5.61 25.63
C LEU A 588 4.85 -4.27 26.24
N ASN A 589 5.31 -3.35 25.42
CA ASN A 589 5.62 -1.98 25.80
C ASN A 589 4.38 -1.06 25.85
N THR A 590 3.19 -1.57 25.52
CA THR A 590 1.95 -0.80 25.48
C THR A 590 1.00 -1.18 26.61
N PRO A 591 0.31 -0.20 27.26
CA PRO A 591 -0.61 -0.50 28.35
C PRO A 591 -1.75 -1.41 27.94
N TRP A 592 -2.34 -1.16 26.77
CA TRP A 592 -3.50 -1.89 26.27
C TRP A 592 -3.18 -3.39 26.08
N TYR A 593 -2.01 -3.73 25.56
CA TYR A 593 -1.61 -5.12 25.32
C TYR A 593 -1.40 -5.88 26.63
N ILE A 594 -0.75 -5.24 27.62
CA ILE A 594 -0.56 -5.84 28.95
C ILE A 594 -1.92 -6.11 29.62
N LYS A 595 -2.85 -5.14 29.55
CA LYS A 595 -4.20 -5.28 30.09
C LYS A 595 -4.98 -6.39 29.39
N GLN A 596 -4.97 -6.39 28.04
CA GLN A 596 -5.62 -7.42 27.24
C GLN A 596 -5.04 -8.80 27.56
N TRP A 597 -3.72 -8.92 27.68
CA TRP A 597 -3.06 -10.16 27.98
C TRP A 597 -3.41 -10.65 29.39
N ARG A 598 -3.51 -9.78 30.39
CA ARG A 598 -3.98 -10.08 31.75
C ARG A 598 -5.44 -10.57 31.77
N ASP A 599 -6.33 -9.91 31.02
CA ASP A 599 -7.77 -10.05 31.22
C ASP A 599 -8.40 -11.08 30.26
N LYS A 600 -7.84 -11.28 29.05
CA LYS A 600 -8.46 -12.05 27.96
C LYS A 600 -7.77 -13.38 27.65
N ARG A 601 -6.55 -13.64 28.15
CA ARG A 601 -5.80 -14.86 27.85
C ARG A 601 -6.18 -16.04 28.74
N PRO A 602 -5.80 -17.30 28.39
CA PRO A 602 -6.13 -18.46 29.16
C PRO A 602 -5.84 -18.28 30.66
N LYS A 603 -6.79 -18.51 31.51
CA LYS A 603 -6.65 -18.27 32.96
C LYS A 603 -5.50 -19.03 33.58
N GLU A 604 -5.22 -20.22 33.05
CA GLU A 604 -4.14 -21.10 33.48
C GLU A 604 -2.74 -20.50 33.31
N THR A 605 -2.60 -19.55 32.39
CA THR A 605 -1.34 -18.86 32.08
C THR A 605 -1.29 -17.42 32.58
N GLN A 606 -2.32 -16.97 33.30
CA GLN A 606 -2.38 -15.60 33.81
C GLN A 606 -1.56 -15.44 35.08
N PHE A 607 -0.47 -14.74 35.01
CA PHE A 607 0.40 -14.40 36.14
C PHE A 607 0.49 -12.90 36.44
N ILE A 608 -0.21 -12.07 35.64
CA ILE A 608 -0.15 -10.61 35.80
C ILE A 608 -1.22 -10.19 36.82
N THR A 609 -0.75 -9.74 38.00
CA THR A 609 -1.59 -9.24 39.11
C THR A 609 -1.53 -7.72 39.24
N LEU A 610 -0.95 -7.03 38.24
CA LEU A 610 -0.79 -5.59 38.26
C LEU A 610 -2.13 -4.87 38.05
N SER A 611 -2.38 -3.84 38.85
CA SER A 611 -3.52 -2.94 38.62
C SER A 611 -3.25 -2.05 37.39
N ASP A 612 -4.32 -1.54 36.77
CA ASP A 612 -4.24 -0.63 35.62
C ASP A 612 -3.28 0.54 35.88
N ARG A 613 -3.42 1.17 37.06
CA ARG A 613 -2.53 2.26 37.45
C ARG A 613 -1.05 1.85 37.45
N LYS A 614 -0.73 0.64 37.85
CA LYS A 614 0.66 0.14 37.84
C LYS A 614 1.13 -0.15 36.43
N ILE A 615 0.25 -0.70 35.57
CA ILE A 615 0.55 -0.94 34.16
C ILE A 615 0.82 0.39 33.45
N ASP A 616 -0.05 1.38 33.62
CA ASP A 616 0.12 2.71 33.03
C ASP A 616 1.41 3.40 33.54
N GLN A 617 1.75 3.22 34.81
CA GLN A 617 3.02 3.72 35.36
C GLN A 617 4.25 3.03 34.77
N LEU A 618 4.21 1.71 34.56
CA LEU A 618 5.32 0.96 33.96
C LEU A 618 5.61 1.45 32.54
N THR A 619 4.59 1.58 31.74
CA THR A 619 4.72 2.00 30.36
C THR A 619 5.09 3.48 30.20
N SER A 620 4.60 4.37 31.10
CA SER A 620 5.00 5.78 31.12
C SER A 620 6.42 6.00 31.68
N SER A 621 6.93 5.06 32.48
CA SER A 621 8.24 5.13 33.11
C SER A 621 9.35 4.45 32.32
N LEU A 622 9.09 3.92 31.13
CA LEU A 622 10.11 3.46 30.18
C LEU A 622 10.97 4.65 29.69
N GLN A 623 11.38 5.47 30.63
CA GLN A 623 12.32 6.56 30.40
C GLN A 623 13.75 6.02 30.43
N ARG A 624 14.66 6.79 29.88
CA ARG A 624 16.09 6.57 29.84
C ARG A 624 16.62 5.93 31.12
N TRP A 625 17.15 4.72 31.00
CA TRP A 625 17.82 4.04 32.12
C TRP A 625 19.23 4.58 32.21
N GLU A 626 19.61 5.01 33.39
CA GLU A 626 21.01 5.33 33.68
C GLU A 626 21.81 4.05 33.80
N LYS A 627 23.10 4.15 33.45
CA LYS A 627 24.06 3.06 33.64
C LYS A 627 24.08 2.63 35.10
N GLN A 628 23.75 1.38 35.37
CA GLN A 628 23.79 0.84 36.73
C GLN A 628 24.31 -0.59 36.75
N LYS A 629 24.94 -0.96 37.87
CA LYS A 629 25.33 -2.33 38.11
C LYS A 629 24.21 -3.06 38.84
N VAL A 630 23.75 -4.16 38.27
CA VAL A 630 22.78 -5.05 38.89
C VAL A 630 23.45 -6.38 39.26
N ARG A 631 23.02 -6.97 40.38
CA ARG A 631 23.47 -8.29 40.78
C ARG A 631 22.44 -9.30 40.34
N VAL A 632 22.84 -10.18 39.41
CA VAL A 632 22.00 -11.27 38.96
C VAL A 632 22.37 -12.52 39.78
N PRO A 633 21.43 -13.07 40.57
CA PRO A 633 21.74 -14.29 41.33
C PRO A 633 22.01 -15.45 40.37
N VAL A 634 23.03 -16.20 40.67
CA VAL A 634 23.41 -17.39 39.91
C VAL A 634 23.35 -18.57 40.85
N TYR A 635 22.41 -19.45 40.58
CA TYR A 635 22.23 -20.68 41.31
C TYR A 635 22.99 -21.79 40.60
N ASP A 636 23.66 -22.64 41.38
CA ASP A 636 24.35 -23.86 40.91
C ASP A 636 25.60 -23.68 40.01
N ASP A 637 26.31 -22.56 40.08
CA ASP A 637 27.63 -22.44 39.48
C ASP A 637 28.75 -22.68 40.53
N PRO A 638 29.42 -23.86 40.53
CA PRO A 638 30.48 -24.17 41.48
C PRO A 638 31.70 -23.24 41.42
N LYS A 639 31.84 -22.50 40.31
CA LYS A 639 32.94 -21.54 40.11
C LYS A 639 32.58 -20.14 40.63
N ASN A 640 31.34 -19.85 40.88
CA ASN A 640 30.87 -18.56 41.36
C ASN A 640 30.61 -18.55 42.88
N LYS A 641 31.69 -18.43 43.64
CA LYS A 641 31.65 -18.37 45.11
C LYS A 641 30.83 -17.19 45.68
N LYS A 642 30.48 -16.19 44.85
CA LYS A 642 29.72 -15.02 45.26
C LYS A 642 28.20 -15.25 45.22
N GLY A 643 27.70 -16.29 44.53
CA GLY A 643 26.27 -16.55 44.34
C GLY A 643 25.56 -15.54 43.47
N TYR A 644 26.25 -14.61 42.84
CA TYR A 644 25.74 -13.65 41.87
C TYR A 644 26.83 -13.23 40.91
N ILE A 645 26.43 -12.77 39.72
CA ILE A 645 27.27 -12.04 38.79
C ILE A 645 26.85 -10.55 38.80
N GLU A 646 27.83 -9.66 38.77
CA GLU A 646 27.56 -8.23 38.56
C GLU A 646 27.47 -7.97 37.09
N TRP A 647 26.27 -7.53 36.65
CA TRP A 647 26.04 -7.13 35.29
C TRP A 647 25.83 -5.61 35.25
N GLU A 648 26.59 -4.97 34.36
CA GLU A 648 26.43 -3.56 34.09
C GLU A 648 25.31 -3.36 33.10
N MET A 649 24.14 -2.92 33.56
CA MET A 649 23.06 -2.52 32.69
C MET A 649 23.43 -1.23 31.97
N LYS A 650 23.46 -1.32 30.66
CA LYS A 650 23.75 -0.16 29.80
C LYS A 650 22.53 0.69 29.62
N PRO A 651 22.67 2.03 29.42
CA PRO A 651 21.52 2.90 29.18
C PRO A 651 20.79 2.47 27.90
N THR A 652 19.46 2.45 27.97
CA THR A 652 18.60 2.22 26.81
C THR A 652 17.83 3.50 26.50
N TYR A 653 17.49 3.68 25.23
CA TYR A 653 16.61 4.75 24.81
C TYR A 653 15.23 4.18 24.50
N GLN A 654 14.22 4.91 24.96
CA GLN A 654 12.83 4.63 24.65
C GLN A 654 12.55 4.97 23.18
N GLY A 655 11.78 4.15 22.52
CA GLY A 655 11.12 4.50 21.25
C GLY A 655 11.84 4.00 20.00
N GLN A 656 12.21 2.76 19.99
CA GLN A 656 12.41 2.01 18.73
C GLN A 656 11.82 0.63 18.86
#